data_073016dd57cc2c8aca3bfff2a813d7bd
#
_entry.id   073016dd57cc2c8aca3bfff2a813d7bd
#
_cell.length_a   1.000
_cell.length_b   1.000
_cell.length_c   1.000
_cell.angle_alpha   90.00
_cell.angle_beta   90.00
_cell.angle_gamma   90.00
#
_symmetry.space_group_name_H-M   'P 1'
#
loop_
_entity.id
_entity.type
_entity.pdbx_description
1 polymer ?
#
loop_
_entity_poly.entity_id
_entity_poly.type
_entity_poly.pdbx_seq_one_letter_code
_entity_poly.pdbx_strand_id
1 'polypeptide(L)'
;MSAVVAQPVAVFGCRPRVAGGVCFLEDQVVLHAAGTGCLQLHLEQKWHKFVPGTEKSGGVQALAVSPNRRYLAVSETVAEQPVLTVYELSEVPARRRRRLAAAAELPAREAVSLAFSPDCRYLAAATAPPEGHLTYWLWEKQRLMAVVRLQAPGSGICQVSFSPEDNAQVCVTGNGFFKLFKYSEGTLKQTNLQKGEPQNYLCHAWLSKEEVICGTDTGKLILFETGELHWETTVEYKKSPRELEEDAISKVYESFSDISCGLACEDNASQQDPLPQISAVAAYSKGFACSSSPGVVLLFEKTKEKEVYKESQEIWLPQDLFSSEPKKSSRQDIICICFSPSEERMVINTNKNQLYMFTMLSSDLMKEKTTYFAYLNFPLHSASITGLDICIWKPILATCSLDRSVRIWNYKTNTLELYKEYREEAYTVSLHPTGLFCLVGFSDKLRFISLLYEDMHVFKEFPVRKCRECSFSNRGHLFAAVNGNVIQIYSSITFENINNLRGHSGKIHAVKWSTDDAEFFSCDTHGAVYEWNLLTGKRKSECVLKSCMYSSIALSSDAKIIFAVGSDQTIKEISESSIQHEVSAFGVVYTAIAVSHSGHMVFVGTSLGTIRAMKYPLPLTKDFNEYQAHAGAVTKMSITNDDLFLLTASEDGSVFIWKVYDKGGGILKWEKEVEYAEEVLIMRSDIEEK
;
A
#
# COMPACT_ATOMS: atom_id res chain seq x y z
N MET A 1 30.84 2.72 -3.81
CA MET A 1 29.58 2.02 -3.41
C MET A 1 29.85 1.23 -2.16
N SER A 2 29.03 1.38 -1.15
CA SER A 2 29.18 0.66 0.12
C SER A 2 29.19 -0.86 -0.07
N ALA A 3 29.96 -1.57 0.76
CA ALA A 3 29.94 -3.02 0.83
C ALA A 3 28.61 -3.58 1.38
N VAL A 4 27.84 -2.77 2.10
CA VAL A 4 26.55 -3.16 2.68
C VAL A 4 25.46 -3.16 1.61
N VAL A 5 24.77 -4.30 1.48
CA VAL A 5 23.73 -4.53 0.47
C VAL A 5 22.43 -4.90 1.15
N ALA A 6 21.33 -4.35 0.64
CA ALA A 6 19.98 -4.72 1.00
C ALA A 6 19.20 -5.23 -0.24
N GLN A 7 18.52 -6.35 -0.10
CA GLN A 7 17.72 -6.95 -1.17
C GLN A 7 16.29 -7.15 -0.67
N PRO A 8 15.26 -6.64 -1.37
CA PRO A 8 13.87 -6.86 -0.96
C PRO A 8 13.51 -8.34 -1.14
N VAL A 9 12.96 -8.95 -0.10
CA VAL A 9 12.52 -10.35 -0.06
C VAL A 9 11.00 -10.43 -0.09
N ALA A 10 10.34 -9.58 0.67
CA ALA A 10 8.88 -9.48 0.69
C ALA A 10 8.42 -8.03 0.77
N VAL A 11 7.26 -7.78 0.19
CA VAL A 11 6.61 -6.46 0.21
C VAL A 11 5.13 -6.67 0.51
N PHE A 12 4.63 -5.96 1.51
CA PHE A 12 3.22 -5.93 1.88
C PHE A 12 2.69 -4.52 1.66
N GLY A 13 1.88 -4.35 0.64
CA GLY A 13 1.32 -3.07 0.27
C GLY A 13 0.79 -3.08 -1.15
N CYS A 14 -0.20 -2.26 -1.42
CA CYS A 14 -0.75 -2.01 -2.75
C CYS A 14 -0.92 -0.51 -2.92
N ARG A 15 -0.52 0.02 -4.08
CA ARG A 15 -0.72 1.41 -4.42
C ARG A 15 -2.10 1.58 -5.06
N PRO A 16 -2.98 2.41 -4.51
CA PRO A 16 -4.30 2.65 -5.08
C PRO A 16 -4.20 3.59 -6.29
N ARG A 17 -5.26 3.65 -7.09
CA ARG A 17 -5.44 4.61 -8.18
C ARG A 17 -4.35 4.61 -9.23
N VAL A 18 -3.72 3.46 -9.47
CA VAL A 18 -2.80 3.24 -10.59
C VAL A 18 -3.61 2.68 -11.75
N ALA A 19 -3.57 3.34 -12.90
CA ALA A 19 -4.25 2.84 -14.10
C ALA A 19 -3.63 1.50 -14.54
N GLY A 20 -4.46 0.47 -14.73
CA GLY A 20 -4.00 -0.90 -14.96
C GLY A 20 -3.29 -1.51 -13.75
N GLY A 21 -3.57 -1.03 -12.54
CA GLY A 21 -2.81 -1.27 -11.31
C GLY A 21 -2.66 -2.72 -10.85
N VAL A 22 -3.40 -3.66 -11.45
CA VAL A 22 -3.27 -5.09 -11.23
C VAL A 22 -3.43 -5.86 -12.54
N CYS A 23 -2.59 -6.86 -12.75
CA CYS A 23 -2.70 -7.77 -13.91
C CYS A 23 -2.07 -9.13 -13.63
N PHE A 24 -2.48 -10.16 -14.39
CA PHE A 24 -1.84 -11.46 -14.36
C PHE A 24 -0.68 -11.51 -15.36
N LEU A 25 0.45 -12.06 -14.93
CA LEU A 25 1.56 -12.46 -15.81
C LEU A 25 1.40 -13.91 -16.27
N GLU A 26 1.00 -14.78 -15.33
CA GLU A 26 0.68 -16.19 -15.51
C GLU A 26 -0.54 -16.52 -14.66
N ASP A 27 -1.12 -17.69 -14.78
CA ASP A 27 -2.30 -18.09 -13.97
C ASP A 27 -2.06 -18.05 -12.46
N GLN A 28 -0.78 -18.17 -12.05
CA GLN A 28 -0.36 -18.17 -10.66
C GLN A 28 0.43 -16.92 -10.26
N VAL A 29 0.73 -15.99 -11.19
CA VAL A 29 1.56 -14.83 -10.93
C VAL A 29 0.78 -13.55 -11.21
N VAL A 30 0.56 -12.77 -10.16
CA VAL A 30 -0.10 -11.46 -10.21
C VAL A 30 0.96 -10.36 -10.10
N LEU A 31 0.86 -9.34 -10.93
CA LEU A 31 1.66 -8.13 -10.85
C LEU A 31 0.77 -6.97 -10.41
N HIS A 32 1.23 -6.21 -9.42
CA HIS A 32 0.54 -4.98 -9.00
C HIS A 32 1.53 -3.89 -8.58
N ALA A 33 1.06 -2.65 -8.53
CA ALA A 33 1.85 -1.52 -8.06
C ALA A 33 1.99 -1.55 -6.53
N ALA A 34 3.22 -1.39 -6.03
CA ALA A 34 3.53 -1.31 -4.61
C ALA A 34 4.75 -0.40 -4.38
N GLY A 35 4.71 0.43 -3.34
CA GLY A 35 5.77 1.41 -3.10
C GLY A 35 6.04 2.29 -4.33
N THR A 36 7.31 2.49 -4.68
CA THR A 36 7.71 3.22 -5.90
C THR A 36 7.68 2.38 -7.15
N GLY A 37 7.47 1.08 -7.08
CA GLY A 37 7.60 0.15 -8.20
C GLY A 37 6.43 -0.82 -8.36
N CYS A 38 6.74 -1.99 -8.87
CA CYS A 38 5.78 -3.06 -9.10
C CYS A 38 6.21 -4.35 -8.38
N LEU A 39 5.25 -5.08 -7.87
CA LEU A 39 5.44 -6.36 -7.19
C LEU A 39 4.86 -7.49 -8.02
N GLN A 40 5.65 -8.50 -8.29
CA GLN A 40 5.19 -9.80 -8.79
C GLN A 40 4.99 -10.72 -7.59
N LEU A 41 3.81 -11.30 -7.50
CA LEU A 41 3.40 -12.17 -6.42
C LEU A 41 2.98 -13.53 -6.99
N HIS A 42 3.59 -14.62 -6.50
CA HIS A 42 3.15 -15.96 -6.85
C HIS A 42 2.12 -16.46 -5.82
N LEU A 43 0.94 -16.82 -6.28
CA LEU A 43 -0.21 -17.11 -5.41
C LEU A 43 -0.02 -18.33 -4.52
N GLU A 44 0.56 -19.41 -5.04
CA GLU A 44 0.76 -20.68 -4.29
C GLU A 44 2.10 -20.70 -3.54
N GLN A 45 3.20 -20.37 -4.22
CA GLN A 45 4.55 -20.42 -3.64
C GLN A 45 4.86 -19.20 -2.77
N LYS A 46 4.01 -18.18 -2.79
CA LYS A 46 4.11 -16.96 -1.96
C LYS A 46 5.47 -16.21 -2.05
N TRP A 47 6.19 -16.35 -3.16
CA TRP A 47 7.38 -15.56 -3.39
C TRP A 47 7.01 -14.17 -3.93
N HIS A 48 7.82 -13.20 -3.56
CA HIS A 48 7.70 -11.81 -3.98
C HIS A 48 8.92 -11.42 -4.82
N LYS A 49 8.69 -10.74 -5.94
CA LYS A 49 9.74 -10.18 -6.79
C LYS A 49 9.43 -8.72 -7.07
N PHE A 50 10.22 -7.84 -6.47
CA PHE A 50 10.03 -6.41 -6.59
C PHE A 50 10.81 -5.84 -7.77
N VAL A 51 10.15 -5.02 -8.59
CA VAL A 51 10.74 -4.23 -9.68
C VAL A 51 10.76 -2.78 -9.20
N PRO A 52 11.92 -2.25 -8.78
CA PRO A 52 12.02 -0.92 -8.22
C PRO A 52 11.72 0.16 -9.28
N GLY A 53 11.15 1.28 -8.85
CA GLY A 53 10.98 2.47 -9.67
C GLY A 53 12.29 3.14 -10.05
N THR A 54 12.20 4.17 -10.86
CA THR A 54 13.36 4.99 -11.24
C THR A 54 13.81 5.88 -10.08
N GLU A 55 15.06 6.33 -10.11
CA GLU A 55 15.59 7.25 -9.09
C GLU A 55 14.77 8.54 -9.02
N LYS A 56 14.46 8.98 -7.81
CA LYS A 56 13.63 10.17 -7.49
C LYS A 56 12.20 10.10 -8.04
N SER A 57 11.68 8.90 -8.29
CA SER A 57 10.29 8.70 -8.70
C SER A 57 9.32 8.98 -7.55
N GLY A 58 8.22 9.66 -7.83
CA GLY A 58 7.06 9.78 -6.95
C GLY A 58 6.18 8.52 -6.93
N GLY A 59 6.61 7.46 -7.62
CA GLY A 59 5.94 6.18 -7.76
C GLY A 59 5.13 6.03 -9.04
N VAL A 60 4.65 4.80 -9.26
CA VAL A 60 3.91 4.39 -10.47
C VAL A 60 2.56 5.10 -10.57
N GLN A 61 2.25 5.66 -11.73
CA GLN A 61 0.96 6.30 -12.06
C GLN A 61 0.11 5.42 -12.97
N ALA A 62 0.75 4.75 -13.93
CA ALA A 62 0.09 3.81 -14.81
C ALA A 62 1.04 2.65 -15.16
N LEU A 63 0.49 1.48 -15.39
CA LEU A 63 1.24 0.33 -15.86
C LEU A 63 0.49 -0.42 -16.96
N ALA A 64 1.24 -1.09 -17.82
CA ALA A 64 0.71 -1.99 -18.81
C ALA A 64 1.67 -3.16 -19.01
N VAL A 65 1.11 -4.36 -19.14
CA VAL A 65 1.85 -5.57 -19.49
C VAL A 65 1.63 -5.88 -20.95
N SER A 66 2.69 -6.25 -21.65
CA SER A 66 2.59 -6.64 -23.06
C SER A 66 1.76 -7.93 -23.23
N PRO A 67 1.05 -8.12 -24.35
CA PRO A 67 0.27 -9.33 -24.62
C PRO A 67 1.06 -10.63 -24.50
N ASN A 68 2.36 -10.61 -24.85
CA ASN A 68 3.28 -11.76 -24.68
C ASN A 68 3.81 -11.94 -23.25
N ARG A 69 3.40 -11.05 -22.30
CA ARG A 69 3.73 -11.08 -20.88
C ARG A 69 5.21 -10.99 -20.52
N ARG A 70 6.04 -10.58 -21.46
CA ARG A 70 7.49 -10.41 -21.27
C ARG A 70 7.90 -9.01 -20.85
N TYR A 71 7.11 -7.99 -21.20
CA TYR A 71 7.45 -6.59 -20.99
C TYR A 71 6.42 -5.90 -20.10
N LEU A 72 6.93 -5.04 -19.24
CA LEU A 72 6.16 -4.15 -18.39
C LEU A 72 6.50 -2.70 -18.73
N ALA A 73 5.52 -1.93 -19.15
CA ALA A 73 5.63 -0.48 -19.29
C ALA A 73 5.09 0.18 -18.02
N VAL A 74 5.85 1.12 -17.49
CA VAL A 74 5.51 1.86 -16.27
C VAL A 74 5.64 3.35 -16.56
N SER A 75 4.64 4.12 -16.15
CA SER A 75 4.68 5.57 -16.11
C SER A 75 4.97 6.03 -14.69
N GLU A 76 5.95 6.91 -14.54
CA GLU A 76 6.36 7.50 -13.28
C GLU A 76 6.54 9.01 -13.45
N THR A 77 6.37 9.77 -12.36
CA THR A 77 6.67 11.19 -12.34
C THR A 77 8.02 11.41 -11.68
N VAL A 78 8.97 11.96 -12.43
CA VAL A 78 10.32 12.29 -11.97
C VAL A 78 10.56 13.79 -12.18
N ALA A 79 10.80 14.55 -11.11
CA ALA A 79 11.00 16.00 -11.19
C ALA A 79 9.88 16.73 -11.97
N GLU A 80 8.63 16.40 -11.68
CA GLU A 80 7.41 16.92 -12.33
C GLU A 80 7.28 16.60 -13.83
N GLN A 81 8.06 15.65 -14.35
CA GLN A 81 7.95 15.19 -15.74
C GLN A 81 7.58 13.71 -15.82
N PRO A 82 6.70 13.32 -16.77
CA PRO A 82 6.37 11.91 -16.97
C PRO A 82 7.54 11.18 -17.60
N VAL A 83 7.90 10.06 -17.03
CA VAL A 83 8.92 9.15 -17.53
C VAL A 83 8.27 7.80 -17.81
N LEU A 84 8.37 7.33 -19.04
CA LEU A 84 7.94 5.99 -19.41
C LEU A 84 9.14 5.05 -19.40
N THR A 85 9.05 3.96 -18.68
CA THR A 85 10.11 2.96 -18.61
C THR A 85 9.55 1.59 -18.97
N VAL A 86 10.26 0.87 -19.84
CA VAL A 86 9.92 -0.52 -20.20
C VAL A 86 10.94 -1.47 -19.60
N TYR A 87 10.43 -2.43 -18.82
CA TYR A 87 11.21 -3.49 -18.18
C TYR A 87 10.97 -4.83 -18.89
N GLU A 88 11.97 -5.69 -18.88
CA GLU A 88 11.86 -7.09 -19.23
C GLU A 88 11.69 -7.93 -17.96
N LEU A 89 10.60 -8.68 -17.88
CA LEU A 89 10.21 -9.42 -16.69
C LEU A 89 10.85 -10.82 -16.59
N SER A 90 11.34 -11.36 -17.71
CA SER A 90 11.93 -12.69 -17.78
C SER A 90 13.27 -12.83 -17.06
N GLU A 91 13.98 -11.73 -16.84
CA GLU A 91 15.26 -11.70 -16.14
C GLU A 91 15.08 -11.45 -14.64
N VAL A 92 16.00 -11.99 -13.82
CA VAL A 92 16.03 -11.76 -12.36
C VAL A 92 17.37 -11.13 -11.97
N PRO A 93 17.38 -9.88 -11.44
CA PRO A 93 16.27 -8.92 -11.33
C PRO A 93 15.76 -8.46 -12.68
N ALA A 94 14.50 -7.98 -12.75
CA ALA A 94 13.91 -7.46 -13.98
C ALA A 94 14.78 -6.36 -14.58
N ARG A 95 15.11 -6.51 -15.86
CA ARG A 95 16.04 -5.62 -16.52
C ARG A 95 15.31 -4.43 -17.15
N ARG A 96 15.79 -3.21 -16.86
CA ARG A 96 15.36 -2.01 -17.58
C ARG A 96 15.79 -2.07 -19.04
N ARG A 97 14.86 -2.19 -19.95
CA ARG A 97 15.15 -2.21 -21.40
C ARG A 97 15.29 -0.83 -21.99
N ARG A 98 14.31 0.03 -21.80
CA ARG A 98 14.25 1.36 -22.40
C ARG A 98 13.60 2.37 -21.48
N ARG A 99 14.13 3.56 -21.47
CA ARG A 99 13.53 4.76 -20.89
C ARG A 99 13.12 5.67 -22.04
N LEU A 100 11.80 5.88 -22.17
CA LEU A 100 11.23 6.79 -23.16
C LEU A 100 11.12 8.16 -22.48
N ALA A 101 12.01 9.07 -22.81
CA ALA A 101 11.86 10.45 -22.37
C ALA A 101 10.73 11.07 -23.18
N ALA A 102 9.75 11.69 -22.52
CA ALA A 102 8.84 12.57 -23.23
C ALA A 102 9.69 13.63 -23.93
N ALA A 103 9.47 13.84 -25.23
CA ALA A 103 10.16 14.90 -25.94
C ALA A 103 9.94 16.20 -25.14
N ALA A 104 10.96 17.05 -25.02
CA ALA A 104 10.90 18.32 -24.29
C ALA A 104 9.77 19.26 -24.77
N GLU A 105 9.08 18.88 -25.83
CA GLU A 105 7.97 19.57 -26.48
C GLU A 105 6.58 19.19 -25.95
N LEU A 106 6.46 18.15 -25.08
CA LEU A 106 5.16 17.76 -24.51
C LEU A 106 5.00 18.38 -23.11
N PRO A 107 4.11 19.38 -22.96
CA PRO A 107 3.85 20.04 -21.66
C PRO A 107 2.91 19.20 -20.78
N ALA A 108 3.25 17.94 -20.57
CA ALA A 108 2.46 17.02 -19.75
C ALA A 108 3.17 16.72 -18.43
N ARG A 109 2.42 16.70 -17.33
CA ARG A 109 2.94 16.39 -16.00
C ARG A 109 2.91 14.90 -15.69
N GLU A 110 1.93 14.15 -16.21
CA GLU A 110 1.70 12.74 -15.88
C GLU A 110 1.14 11.98 -17.08
N ALA A 111 1.51 10.71 -17.25
CA ALA A 111 0.80 9.80 -18.13
C ALA A 111 -0.20 8.97 -17.30
N VAL A 112 -1.47 9.07 -17.66
CA VAL A 112 -2.59 8.50 -16.90
C VAL A 112 -3.01 7.11 -17.35
N SER A 113 -2.63 6.68 -18.55
CA SER A 113 -2.95 5.35 -19.08
C SER A 113 -1.96 4.90 -20.12
N LEU A 114 -1.63 3.62 -20.14
CA LEU A 114 -0.69 2.97 -21.04
C LEU A 114 -1.31 1.73 -21.67
N ALA A 115 -0.94 1.42 -22.92
CA ALA A 115 -1.29 0.17 -23.57
C ALA A 115 -0.22 -0.27 -24.57
N PHE A 116 0.06 -1.58 -24.63
CA PHE A 116 0.86 -2.20 -25.69
C PHE A 116 -0.02 -2.62 -26.88
N SER A 117 0.55 -2.55 -28.07
CA SER A 117 -0.06 -3.15 -29.26
C SER A 117 -0.07 -4.68 -29.19
N PRO A 118 -0.97 -5.37 -29.92
CA PRO A 118 -1.02 -6.83 -29.97
C PRO A 118 0.30 -7.51 -30.34
N ASP A 119 1.10 -6.91 -31.25
CA ASP A 119 2.42 -7.40 -31.65
C ASP A 119 3.55 -7.02 -30.69
N CYS A 120 3.24 -6.32 -29.58
CA CYS A 120 4.20 -5.85 -28.56
C CYS A 120 5.25 -4.85 -29.03
N ARG A 121 5.14 -4.29 -30.26
CA ARG A 121 6.12 -3.36 -30.82
C ARG A 121 5.84 -1.91 -30.48
N TYR A 122 4.58 -1.55 -30.35
CA TYR A 122 4.15 -0.20 -30.11
C TYR A 122 3.61 -0.02 -28.70
N LEU A 123 3.75 1.20 -28.19
CA LEU A 123 3.20 1.63 -26.89
C LEU A 123 2.39 2.91 -27.10
N ALA A 124 1.14 2.92 -26.71
CA ALA A 124 0.31 4.12 -26.62
C ALA A 124 0.33 4.64 -25.18
N ALA A 125 0.46 5.96 -25.02
CA ALA A 125 0.36 6.61 -23.73
C ALA A 125 -0.54 7.84 -23.82
N ALA A 126 -1.43 7.97 -22.84
CA ALA A 126 -2.30 9.12 -22.69
C ALA A 126 -1.85 9.97 -21.50
N THR A 127 -1.76 11.30 -21.67
CA THR A 127 -1.28 12.23 -20.66
C THR A 127 -2.41 13.00 -19.99
N ALA A 128 -2.15 13.44 -18.74
CA ALA A 128 -3.11 14.20 -17.93
C ALA A 128 -3.40 15.61 -18.48
N PRO A 129 -4.56 16.23 -18.10
CA PRO A 129 -4.83 17.65 -18.31
C PRO A 129 -3.73 18.56 -17.71
N PRO A 130 -3.60 19.84 -18.15
CA PRO A 130 -4.55 20.61 -18.95
C PRO A 130 -4.48 20.36 -20.47
N GLU A 131 -3.38 19.82 -20.97
CA GLU A 131 -3.21 19.49 -22.38
C GLU A 131 -3.06 18.00 -22.55
N GLY A 132 -4.18 17.25 -22.59
CA GLY A 132 -4.19 15.81 -22.80
C GLY A 132 -3.70 15.46 -24.21
N HIS A 133 -2.67 14.62 -24.29
CA HIS A 133 -2.12 14.12 -25.54
C HIS A 133 -2.19 12.60 -25.59
N LEU A 134 -2.46 12.06 -26.77
CA LEU A 134 -2.24 10.66 -27.10
C LEU A 134 -0.92 10.56 -27.87
N THR A 135 0.00 9.77 -27.34
CA THR A 135 1.31 9.52 -27.96
C THR A 135 1.41 8.07 -28.40
N TYR A 136 2.01 7.85 -29.56
CA TYR A 136 2.19 6.53 -30.16
C TYR A 136 3.68 6.28 -30.41
N TRP A 137 4.26 5.30 -29.71
CA TRP A 137 5.68 5.04 -29.65
C TRP A 137 6.05 3.71 -30.29
N LEU A 138 7.17 3.70 -31.06
CA LEU A 138 7.94 2.50 -31.33
C LEU A 138 8.98 2.36 -30.20
N TRP A 139 8.59 1.70 -29.12
CA TRP A 139 9.31 1.79 -27.84
C TRP A 139 10.71 1.18 -27.87
N GLU A 140 10.95 0.10 -28.65
CA GLU A 140 12.29 -0.51 -28.76
C GLU A 140 13.32 0.44 -29.38
N LYS A 141 12.90 1.28 -30.34
CA LYS A 141 13.74 2.29 -30.98
C LYS A 141 13.67 3.65 -30.29
N GLN A 142 12.91 3.78 -29.21
CA GLN A 142 12.69 5.05 -28.50
C GLN A 142 12.18 6.18 -29.41
N ARG A 143 11.41 5.82 -30.44
CA ARG A 143 10.93 6.77 -31.47
C ARG A 143 9.45 7.08 -31.22
N LEU A 144 9.15 8.38 -31.09
CA LEU A 144 7.80 8.88 -31.12
C LEU A 144 7.31 8.90 -32.60
N MET A 145 6.24 8.13 -32.85
CA MET A 145 5.71 7.94 -34.21
C MET A 145 4.61 8.92 -34.55
N ALA A 146 3.74 9.26 -33.57
CA ALA A 146 2.66 10.21 -33.72
C ALA A 146 2.22 10.80 -32.39
N VAL A 147 1.70 12.02 -32.40
CA VAL A 147 1.10 12.74 -31.26
C VAL A 147 -0.19 13.38 -31.74
N VAL A 148 -1.24 13.23 -30.93
CA VAL A 148 -2.52 13.93 -31.14
C VAL A 148 -2.93 14.62 -29.85
N ARG A 149 -3.29 15.89 -29.95
CA ARG A 149 -3.93 16.63 -28.84
C ARG A 149 -5.41 16.23 -28.79
N LEU A 150 -5.81 15.73 -27.62
CA LEU A 150 -7.21 15.36 -27.35
C LEU A 150 -7.94 16.63 -26.87
N GLN A 151 -8.60 17.28 -27.82
CA GLN A 151 -9.28 18.56 -27.55
C GLN A 151 -10.51 18.37 -26.67
N ALA A 152 -10.37 18.71 -25.39
CA ALA A 152 -11.48 19.20 -24.56
C ALA A 152 -10.89 19.90 -23.33
N PRO A 153 -11.08 21.21 -23.17
CA PRO A 153 -10.61 21.96 -22.00
C PRO A 153 -11.32 21.40 -20.75
N GLY A 154 -10.54 20.88 -19.81
CA GLY A 154 -11.06 20.36 -18.52
C GLY A 154 -11.52 18.91 -18.52
N SER A 155 -11.51 18.18 -19.64
CA SER A 155 -11.87 16.76 -19.67
C SER A 155 -10.65 15.88 -19.39
N GLY A 156 -10.73 15.11 -18.31
CA GLY A 156 -9.73 14.07 -17.99
C GLY A 156 -9.82 12.89 -18.97
N ILE A 157 -8.67 12.40 -19.39
CA ILE A 157 -8.57 11.10 -20.08
C ILE A 157 -8.60 10.02 -19.01
N CYS A 158 -9.41 8.97 -19.21
CA CYS A 158 -9.52 7.88 -18.26
C CYS A 158 -8.71 6.66 -18.67
N GLN A 159 -8.80 6.24 -19.96
CA GLN A 159 -8.18 5.00 -20.40
C GLN A 159 -7.79 5.06 -21.89
N VAL A 160 -6.68 4.36 -22.21
CA VAL A 160 -6.25 4.06 -23.59
C VAL A 160 -6.07 2.55 -23.77
N SER A 161 -6.44 2.01 -24.94
CA SER A 161 -6.19 0.62 -25.30
C SER A 161 -6.06 0.43 -26.82
N PHE A 162 -5.37 -0.64 -27.21
CA PHE A 162 -5.33 -1.09 -28.60
C PHE A 162 -6.46 -2.06 -28.91
N SER A 163 -6.90 -2.09 -30.17
CA SER A 163 -7.71 -3.19 -30.67
C SER A 163 -6.94 -4.52 -30.49
N PRO A 164 -7.59 -5.63 -30.11
CA PRO A 164 -6.88 -6.89 -29.89
C PRO A 164 -6.23 -7.49 -31.14
N GLU A 165 -6.69 -7.10 -32.34
CA GLU A 165 -6.21 -7.63 -33.63
C GLU A 165 -5.54 -6.60 -34.54
N ASP A 166 -5.67 -5.29 -34.28
CA ASP A 166 -5.13 -4.22 -35.14
C ASP A 166 -4.14 -3.34 -34.34
N ASN A 167 -2.85 -3.42 -34.70
CA ASN A 167 -1.80 -2.62 -34.09
C ASN A 167 -1.94 -1.10 -34.36
N ALA A 168 -2.72 -0.73 -35.38
CA ALA A 168 -2.88 0.68 -35.76
C ALA A 168 -4.11 1.33 -35.10
N GLN A 169 -5.04 0.55 -34.56
CA GLN A 169 -6.28 1.07 -33.99
C GLN A 169 -6.20 1.22 -32.47
N VAL A 170 -6.49 2.43 -31.98
CA VAL A 170 -6.44 2.81 -30.57
C VAL A 170 -7.77 3.41 -30.13
N CYS A 171 -8.26 2.95 -28.98
CA CYS A 171 -9.43 3.52 -28.31
C CYS A 171 -8.99 4.43 -27.15
N VAL A 172 -9.65 5.58 -27.01
CA VAL A 172 -9.46 6.52 -25.91
C VAL A 172 -10.79 6.94 -25.34
N THR A 173 -10.94 6.80 -24.03
CA THR A 173 -12.11 7.25 -23.29
C THR A 173 -11.74 8.31 -22.27
N GLY A 174 -12.69 9.19 -21.98
CA GLY A 174 -12.52 10.25 -21.01
C GLY A 174 -13.83 10.98 -20.71
N ASN A 175 -13.72 12.03 -19.92
CA ASN A 175 -14.87 12.84 -19.55
C ASN A 175 -15.40 13.59 -20.77
N GLY A 176 -16.61 13.22 -21.20
CA GLY A 176 -17.29 13.85 -22.33
C GLY A 176 -16.95 13.27 -23.70
N PHE A 177 -16.12 12.23 -23.81
CA PHE A 177 -15.75 11.69 -25.12
C PHE A 177 -15.39 10.20 -25.14
N PHE A 178 -15.71 9.57 -26.28
CA PHE A 178 -15.25 8.26 -26.73
C PHE A 178 -14.68 8.44 -28.14
N LYS A 179 -13.39 8.14 -28.36
CA LYS A 179 -12.69 8.35 -29.63
C LYS A 179 -11.90 7.12 -30.05
N LEU A 180 -12.07 6.75 -31.33
CA LEU A 180 -11.25 5.75 -32.00
C LEU A 180 -10.25 6.45 -32.94
N PHE A 181 -8.98 6.07 -32.83
CA PHE A 181 -7.91 6.57 -33.68
C PHE A 181 -7.30 5.44 -34.51
N LYS A 182 -6.92 5.75 -35.73
CA LYS A 182 -6.13 4.84 -36.58
C LYS A 182 -4.82 5.50 -36.93
N TYR A 183 -3.72 4.79 -36.69
CA TYR A 183 -2.40 5.22 -37.10
C TYR A 183 -2.19 4.96 -38.62
N SER A 184 -1.83 5.98 -39.35
CA SER A 184 -1.53 5.91 -40.78
C SER A 184 -0.50 6.98 -41.16
N GLU A 185 0.57 6.58 -41.83
CA GLU A 185 1.57 7.49 -42.41
C GLU A 185 2.14 8.55 -41.44
N GLY A 186 2.46 8.14 -40.20
CA GLY A 186 3.02 9.04 -39.19
C GLY A 186 2.00 9.93 -38.47
N THR A 187 0.72 9.72 -38.71
CA THR A 187 -0.37 10.47 -38.07
C THR A 187 -1.43 9.55 -37.40
N LEU A 188 -2.06 10.03 -36.38
CA LEU A 188 -3.24 9.39 -35.75
C LEU A 188 -4.48 10.14 -36.23
N LYS A 189 -5.34 9.47 -37.00
CA LYS A 189 -6.58 10.03 -37.53
C LYS A 189 -7.76 9.49 -36.74
N GLN A 190 -8.67 10.35 -36.29
CA GLN A 190 -9.90 9.95 -35.65
C GLN A 190 -10.84 9.28 -36.66
N THR A 191 -11.35 8.10 -36.38
CA THR A 191 -12.18 7.29 -37.28
C THR A 191 -13.66 7.35 -36.98
N ASN A 192 -14.05 7.63 -35.71
CA ASN A 192 -15.44 7.73 -35.31
C ASN A 192 -15.89 9.19 -35.14
N LEU A 193 -17.14 9.47 -35.47
CA LEU A 193 -17.83 10.72 -35.17
C LEU A 193 -18.80 10.43 -34.01
N GLN A 194 -18.56 11.02 -32.85
CA GLN A 194 -19.47 10.87 -31.72
C GLN A 194 -20.79 11.57 -32.03
N LYS A 195 -21.86 10.77 -32.17
CA LYS A 195 -23.24 11.26 -32.33
C LYS A 195 -23.95 11.07 -30.99
N GLY A 196 -24.42 12.16 -30.37
CA GLY A 196 -25.21 12.12 -29.13
C GLY A 196 -24.69 13.08 -28.07
N GLU A 197 -25.34 13.05 -26.89
CA GLU A 197 -24.94 13.88 -25.75
C GLU A 197 -23.59 13.41 -25.20
N PRO A 198 -22.70 14.32 -24.78
CA PRO A 198 -21.43 13.98 -24.18
C PRO A 198 -21.63 13.26 -22.85
N GLN A 199 -21.06 12.07 -22.68
CA GLN A 199 -21.09 11.31 -21.45
C GLN A 199 -19.68 11.12 -20.91
N ASN A 200 -19.55 10.93 -19.59
CA ASN A 200 -18.28 10.68 -18.95
C ASN A 200 -18.01 9.17 -18.96
N TYR A 201 -17.08 8.75 -19.84
CA TYR A 201 -16.67 7.36 -19.94
C TYR A 201 -15.46 7.11 -19.03
N LEU A 202 -15.67 6.33 -17.97
CA LEU A 202 -14.63 6.06 -16.96
C LEU A 202 -13.69 4.92 -17.37
N CYS A 203 -14.21 3.93 -18.08
CA CYS A 203 -13.47 2.74 -18.48
C CYS A 203 -14.03 2.15 -19.78
N HIS A 204 -13.21 1.31 -20.44
CA HIS A 204 -13.67 0.54 -21.61
C HIS A 204 -12.88 -0.79 -21.72
N ALA A 205 -13.47 -1.74 -22.46
CA ALA A 205 -12.82 -2.99 -22.85
C ALA A 205 -13.25 -3.40 -24.27
N TRP A 206 -12.31 -4.00 -25.02
CA TRP A 206 -12.61 -4.59 -26.32
C TRP A 206 -13.20 -5.99 -26.11
N LEU A 207 -14.36 -6.24 -26.70
CA LEU A 207 -15.02 -7.56 -26.72
C LEU A 207 -14.65 -8.33 -28.00
N SER A 208 -14.41 -7.60 -29.06
CA SER A 208 -13.91 -8.12 -30.33
C SER A 208 -13.11 -7.05 -31.06
N LYS A 209 -12.68 -7.31 -32.29
CA LYS A 209 -11.98 -6.32 -33.14
C LYS A 209 -12.79 -5.04 -33.35
N GLU A 210 -14.11 -5.13 -33.36
CA GLU A 210 -15.04 -4.06 -33.77
C GLU A 210 -15.93 -3.59 -32.60
N GLU A 211 -16.08 -4.41 -31.54
CA GLU A 211 -16.96 -4.14 -30.40
C GLU A 211 -16.16 -3.63 -29.19
N VAL A 212 -16.56 -2.47 -28.68
CA VAL A 212 -16.01 -1.87 -27.45
C VAL A 212 -17.12 -1.59 -26.47
N ILE A 213 -17.04 -2.13 -25.25
CA ILE A 213 -17.93 -1.82 -24.15
C ILE A 213 -17.34 -0.71 -23.30
N CYS A 214 -18.14 0.29 -22.95
CA CYS A 214 -17.76 1.42 -22.13
C CYS A 214 -18.63 1.53 -20.88
N GLY A 215 -18.04 1.88 -19.75
CA GLY A 215 -18.73 2.20 -18.49
C GLY A 215 -18.72 3.70 -18.22
N THR A 216 -19.83 4.23 -17.66
CA THR A 216 -20.01 5.65 -17.38
C THR A 216 -20.12 5.94 -15.89
N ASP A 217 -20.00 7.22 -15.53
CA ASP A 217 -20.21 7.74 -14.18
C ASP A 217 -21.68 7.75 -13.74
N THR A 218 -22.61 7.53 -14.67
CA THR A 218 -24.05 7.45 -14.42
C THR A 218 -24.59 6.03 -14.35
N GLY A 219 -23.70 5.01 -14.34
CA GLY A 219 -24.08 3.60 -14.28
C GLY A 219 -24.53 3.00 -15.60
N LYS A 220 -24.28 3.66 -16.72
CA LYS A 220 -24.59 3.12 -18.02
C LYS A 220 -23.46 2.29 -18.59
N LEU A 221 -23.80 1.15 -19.17
CA LEU A 221 -22.95 0.33 -20.02
C LEU A 221 -23.35 0.58 -21.48
N ILE A 222 -22.40 0.95 -22.31
CA ILE A 222 -22.62 1.34 -23.68
C ILE A 222 -21.72 0.52 -24.60
N LEU A 223 -22.30 -0.26 -25.50
CA LEU A 223 -21.60 -1.04 -26.50
C LEU A 223 -21.54 -0.28 -27.80
N PHE A 224 -20.34 -0.05 -28.28
CA PHE A 224 -20.05 0.51 -29.60
C PHE A 224 -19.57 -0.60 -30.54
N GLU A 225 -20.16 -0.67 -31.74
CA GLU A 225 -19.73 -1.51 -32.84
C GLU A 225 -19.21 -0.60 -33.97
N THR A 226 -17.97 -0.77 -34.40
CA THR A 226 -17.30 0.10 -35.41
C THR A 226 -17.33 1.60 -35.08
N GLY A 227 -17.55 1.95 -33.81
CA GLY A 227 -17.66 3.34 -33.33
C GLY A 227 -19.08 3.90 -33.31
N GLU A 228 -20.10 3.14 -33.73
CA GLU A 228 -21.51 3.50 -33.60
C GLU A 228 -22.16 2.80 -32.42
N LEU A 229 -23.16 3.43 -31.80
CA LEU A 229 -23.91 2.88 -30.67
C LEU A 229 -24.73 1.65 -31.13
N HIS A 230 -24.45 0.48 -30.54
CA HIS A 230 -25.14 -0.77 -30.85
C HIS A 230 -26.11 -1.17 -29.72
N TRP A 231 -25.70 -1.06 -28.45
CA TRP A 231 -26.48 -1.47 -27.30
C TRP A 231 -26.17 -0.59 -26.08
N GLU A 232 -27.16 -0.32 -25.27
CA GLU A 232 -27.07 0.45 -24.04
C GLU A 232 -27.92 -0.17 -22.94
N THR A 233 -27.40 -0.23 -21.71
CA THR A 233 -28.17 -0.61 -20.52
C THR A 233 -27.70 0.23 -19.33
N THR A 234 -28.60 0.36 -18.34
CA THR A 234 -28.27 1.03 -17.07
C THR A 234 -28.20 -0.03 -15.99
N VAL A 235 -27.10 -0.02 -15.25
CA VAL A 235 -26.94 -0.88 -14.08
C VAL A 235 -27.60 -0.20 -12.90
N GLU A 236 -28.54 -0.89 -12.27
CA GLU A 236 -29.22 -0.40 -11.08
C GLU A 236 -28.28 -0.45 -9.86
N TYR A 237 -28.49 0.50 -8.93
CA TYR A 237 -27.80 0.47 -7.65
C TYR A 237 -28.24 -0.77 -6.86
N LYS A 238 -27.29 -1.61 -6.46
CA LYS A 238 -27.54 -2.80 -5.67
C LYS A 238 -27.16 -2.55 -4.22
N LYS A 239 -28.10 -2.82 -3.33
CA LYS A 239 -27.84 -2.82 -1.89
C LYS A 239 -27.11 -4.09 -1.51
N SER A 240 -26.11 -3.96 -0.64
CA SER A 240 -25.41 -5.13 -0.11
C SER A 240 -26.38 -6.04 0.68
N PRO A 241 -26.10 -7.35 0.77
CA PRO A 241 -26.95 -8.26 1.55
C PRO A 241 -27.20 -7.79 2.99
N ARG A 242 -26.20 -7.14 3.61
CA ARG A 242 -26.31 -6.58 4.95
C ARG A 242 -27.21 -5.34 5.01
N GLU A 243 -27.11 -4.43 4.03
CA GLU A 243 -28.00 -3.28 3.93
C GLU A 243 -29.46 -3.73 3.78
N LEU A 244 -29.69 -4.83 3.05
CA LEU A 244 -31.03 -5.43 2.92
C LEU A 244 -31.53 -6.02 4.25
N GLU A 245 -30.67 -6.65 5.03
CA GLU A 245 -31.01 -7.15 6.37
C GLU A 245 -31.29 -6.01 7.36
N GLU A 246 -30.49 -4.95 7.35
CA GLU A 246 -30.69 -3.76 8.19
C GLU A 246 -31.99 -3.02 7.83
N ASP A 247 -32.29 -2.87 6.53
CA ASP A 247 -33.57 -2.31 6.06
C ASP A 247 -34.78 -3.18 6.46
N ALA A 248 -34.64 -4.51 6.44
CA ALA A 248 -35.66 -5.43 6.88
C ALA A 248 -35.90 -5.31 8.40
N ILE A 249 -34.85 -5.21 9.19
CA ILE A 249 -34.90 -5.02 10.62
C ILE A 249 -35.53 -3.66 10.96
N SER A 250 -35.14 -2.58 10.28
CA SER A 250 -35.71 -1.25 10.48
C SER A 250 -37.22 -1.23 10.19
N LYS A 251 -37.67 -1.85 9.12
CA LYS A 251 -39.10 -1.97 8.79
C LYS A 251 -39.88 -2.74 9.83
N VAL A 252 -39.27 -3.76 10.45
CA VAL A 252 -39.88 -4.51 11.57
C VAL A 252 -39.97 -3.61 12.81
N TYR A 253 -38.96 -2.80 13.12
CA TYR A 253 -39.03 -1.85 14.23
C TYR A 253 -40.04 -0.73 13.99
N GLU A 254 -40.16 -0.19 12.76
CA GLU A 254 -41.17 0.81 12.39
C GLU A 254 -42.57 0.26 12.54
N SER A 255 -42.81 -1.00 12.15
CA SER A 255 -44.13 -1.67 12.31
C SER A 255 -44.51 -1.91 13.78
N PHE A 256 -43.54 -1.91 14.72
CA PHE A 256 -43.77 -1.99 16.16
C PHE A 256 -43.92 -0.61 16.83
N SER A 257 -43.40 0.47 16.20
CA SER A 257 -43.49 1.84 16.72
C SER A 257 -44.84 2.54 16.42
N ASP A 258 -45.58 2.09 15.44
CA ASP A 258 -46.91 2.64 15.10
C ASP A 258 -47.98 2.36 16.16
N ILE A 259 -47.63 1.67 17.27
CA ILE A 259 -48.58 1.40 18.37
C ILE A 259 -48.45 2.38 19.54
N SER A 260 -47.45 3.27 19.56
CA SER A 260 -47.33 4.24 20.66
C SER A 260 -46.75 5.60 20.20
N CYS A 261 -47.59 6.63 20.35
CA CYS A 261 -47.34 8.06 20.36
C CYS A 261 -46.97 8.77 19.05
N GLY A 262 -47.98 9.47 18.53
CA GLY A 262 -47.82 10.55 17.56
C GLY A 262 -47.01 11.71 18.10
N LEU A 263 -45.76 11.79 17.66
CA LEU A 263 -44.97 13.03 17.56
C LEU A 263 -44.15 12.90 16.29
N ALA A 264 -44.63 13.60 15.26
CA ALA A 264 -43.92 13.72 13.99
C ALA A 264 -42.60 14.45 14.22
N CYS A 265 -41.49 13.76 14.07
CA CYS A 265 -40.21 14.39 13.74
C CYS A 265 -40.08 14.31 12.21
N GLU A 266 -40.41 15.40 11.54
CA GLU A 266 -40.06 15.67 10.15
C GLU A 266 -38.57 15.93 10.08
N ASP A 267 -37.79 14.91 9.83
CA ASP A 267 -36.43 15.01 9.30
C ASP A 267 -36.17 13.86 8.31
N ASN A 268 -37.04 13.76 7.31
CA ASN A 268 -36.78 13.01 6.08
C ASN A 268 -36.08 13.92 5.08
N ALA A 269 -34.80 14.25 5.32
CA ALA A 269 -33.91 14.59 4.24
C ALA A 269 -33.73 13.31 3.40
N SER A 270 -34.38 13.27 2.24
CA SER A 270 -34.25 12.22 1.24
C SER A 270 -32.74 12.08 0.90
N GLN A 271 -32.07 11.13 1.53
CA GLN A 271 -30.77 10.65 1.07
C GLN A 271 -31.06 9.99 -0.28
N GLN A 272 -30.81 10.73 -1.35
CA GLN A 272 -30.75 10.13 -2.68
C GLN A 272 -29.64 9.09 -2.66
N ASP A 273 -29.96 7.84 -2.97
CA ASP A 273 -28.96 6.80 -3.15
C ASP A 273 -27.91 7.30 -4.16
N PRO A 274 -26.61 7.15 -3.88
CA PRO A 274 -25.58 7.60 -4.79
C PRO A 274 -25.73 6.86 -6.12
N LEU A 275 -25.60 7.60 -7.21
CA LEU A 275 -25.65 7.01 -8.55
C LEU A 275 -24.57 5.94 -8.68
N PRO A 276 -24.90 4.76 -9.24
CA PRO A 276 -23.91 3.73 -9.51
C PRO A 276 -22.89 4.27 -10.52
N GLN A 277 -21.60 3.99 -10.26
CA GLN A 277 -20.51 4.34 -11.18
C GLN A 277 -19.84 3.07 -11.68
N ILE A 278 -19.59 2.98 -12.97
CA ILE A 278 -18.85 1.87 -13.55
C ILE A 278 -17.41 2.31 -13.78
N SER A 279 -16.56 2.03 -12.79
CA SER A 279 -15.16 2.46 -12.76
C SER A 279 -14.20 1.49 -13.42
N ALA A 280 -14.59 0.23 -13.62
CA ALA A 280 -13.76 -0.79 -14.24
C ALA A 280 -14.59 -1.77 -15.07
N VAL A 281 -14.07 -2.14 -16.24
CA VAL A 281 -14.64 -3.17 -17.13
C VAL A 281 -13.51 -4.05 -17.66
N ALA A 282 -13.72 -5.36 -17.71
CA ALA A 282 -12.78 -6.32 -18.27
C ALA A 282 -13.51 -7.37 -19.10
N ALA A 283 -12.99 -7.66 -20.29
CA ALA A 283 -13.54 -8.68 -21.20
C ALA A 283 -13.02 -10.08 -20.85
N TYR A 284 -13.83 -11.09 -21.05
CA TYR A 284 -13.48 -12.50 -21.00
C TYR A 284 -14.23 -13.28 -22.09
N SER A 285 -13.92 -14.55 -22.29
CA SER A 285 -14.41 -15.34 -23.44
C SER A 285 -15.93 -15.43 -23.56
N LYS A 286 -16.70 -15.38 -22.44
CA LYS A 286 -18.16 -15.47 -22.46
C LYS A 286 -18.86 -14.11 -22.50
N GLY A 287 -18.12 -13.00 -22.24
CA GLY A 287 -18.69 -11.67 -22.17
C GLY A 287 -17.77 -10.67 -21.47
N PHE A 288 -18.24 -9.99 -20.43
CA PHE A 288 -17.47 -9.03 -19.68
C PHE A 288 -17.87 -8.95 -18.21
N ALA A 289 -16.94 -8.51 -17.37
CA ALA A 289 -17.18 -8.13 -15.99
C ALA A 289 -17.15 -6.61 -15.86
N CYS A 290 -18.03 -6.03 -15.05
CA CYS A 290 -17.98 -4.61 -14.73
C CYS A 290 -18.12 -4.39 -13.23
N SER A 291 -17.48 -3.33 -12.72
CA SER A 291 -17.72 -2.85 -11.36
C SER A 291 -19.05 -2.09 -11.32
N SER A 292 -19.81 -2.29 -10.24
CA SER A 292 -20.92 -1.43 -9.87
C SER A 292 -20.67 -0.92 -8.45
N SER A 293 -21.02 0.32 -8.19
CA SER A 293 -20.90 0.89 -6.83
C SER A 293 -21.97 0.31 -5.90
N PRO A 294 -21.68 0.06 -4.62
CA PRO A 294 -20.39 0.00 -3.94
C PRO A 294 -19.91 -1.44 -3.74
N GLY A 295 -18.77 -1.77 -4.34
CA GLY A 295 -18.05 -3.01 -4.00
C GLY A 295 -18.63 -4.29 -4.56
N VAL A 296 -19.31 -4.24 -5.71
CA VAL A 296 -19.82 -5.39 -6.43
C VAL A 296 -19.26 -5.45 -7.85
N VAL A 297 -18.95 -6.65 -8.31
CA VAL A 297 -18.65 -6.96 -9.72
C VAL A 297 -19.82 -7.74 -10.29
N LEU A 298 -20.29 -7.31 -11.45
CA LEU A 298 -21.34 -7.96 -12.22
C LEU A 298 -20.72 -8.63 -13.43
N LEU A 299 -21.09 -9.90 -13.66
CA LEU A 299 -20.72 -10.63 -14.86
C LEU A 299 -21.87 -10.57 -15.86
N PHE A 300 -21.55 -10.21 -17.10
CA PHE A 300 -22.47 -10.20 -18.23
C PHE A 300 -22.05 -11.25 -19.26
N GLU A 301 -22.98 -12.08 -19.69
CA GLU A 301 -22.74 -13.11 -20.71
C GLU A 301 -23.59 -12.85 -21.96
N LYS A 302 -23.01 -13.16 -23.13
CA LYS A 302 -23.66 -13.00 -24.43
C LYS A 302 -24.82 -14.01 -24.57
N THR A 303 -26.02 -13.53 -24.86
CA THR A 303 -27.24 -14.35 -25.05
C THR A 303 -27.59 -14.47 -26.52
N LYS A 304 -28.38 -15.52 -26.86
CA LYS A 304 -28.91 -15.72 -28.22
C LYS A 304 -30.21 -14.95 -28.46
N GLU A 305 -30.76 -14.29 -27.45
CA GLU A 305 -32.00 -13.54 -27.47
C GLU A 305 -31.79 -12.09 -27.95
N LYS A 306 -32.88 -11.29 -27.97
CA LYS A 306 -32.85 -9.88 -28.40
C LYS A 306 -31.95 -8.98 -27.57
N GLU A 307 -31.65 -9.33 -26.33
CA GLU A 307 -30.67 -8.66 -25.50
C GLU A 307 -29.29 -9.24 -25.80
N VAL A 308 -28.37 -8.40 -26.21
CA VAL A 308 -27.03 -8.81 -26.62
C VAL A 308 -26.25 -9.39 -25.43
N TYR A 309 -26.37 -8.79 -24.24
CA TYR A 309 -25.71 -9.23 -23.00
C TYR A 309 -26.71 -9.21 -21.84
N LYS A 310 -26.65 -10.24 -20.99
CA LYS A 310 -27.46 -10.37 -19.79
C LYS A 310 -26.57 -10.59 -18.56
N GLU A 311 -26.96 -9.98 -17.45
CA GLU A 311 -26.33 -10.22 -16.16
C GLU A 311 -26.50 -11.68 -15.75
N SER A 312 -25.36 -12.36 -15.47
CA SER A 312 -25.32 -13.77 -15.09
C SER A 312 -25.05 -13.95 -13.60
N GLN A 313 -24.17 -13.15 -13.00
CA GLN A 313 -23.72 -13.33 -11.62
C GLN A 313 -23.31 -12.02 -10.97
N GLU A 314 -23.54 -11.93 -9.65
CA GLU A 314 -23.07 -10.87 -8.77
C GLU A 314 -21.99 -11.40 -7.83
N ILE A 315 -20.88 -10.66 -7.70
CA ILE A 315 -19.77 -11.02 -6.82
C ILE A 315 -19.48 -9.83 -5.92
N TRP A 316 -19.65 -10.03 -4.61
CA TRP A 316 -19.52 -8.98 -3.61
C TRP A 316 -18.16 -8.99 -2.93
N LEU A 317 -17.69 -7.82 -2.52
CA LEU A 317 -16.57 -7.73 -1.59
C LEU A 317 -16.94 -8.40 -0.26
N PRO A 318 -15.97 -9.05 0.42
CA PRO A 318 -16.23 -9.65 1.72
C PRO A 318 -16.65 -8.55 2.70
N GLN A 319 -17.63 -8.88 3.53
CA GLN A 319 -18.01 -7.99 4.62
C GLN A 319 -16.95 -8.10 5.71
N ASP A 320 -16.40 -6.96 6.14
CA ASP A 320 -15.45 -6.92 7.25
C ASP A 320 -16.16 -7.34 8.53
N LEU A 321 -15.96 -8.59 8.93
CA LEU A 321 -16.51 -9.18 10.16
C LEU A 321 -15.96 -8.49 11.43
N PHE A 322 -14.90 -7.73 11.28
CA PHE A 322 -14.15 -7.11 12.40
C PHE A 322 -14.38 -5.60 12.55
N SER A 323 -15.15 -4.96 11.66
CA SER A 323 -15.44 -3.54 11.82
C SER A 323 -16.47 -3.34 12.93
N SER A 324 -16.04 -2.69 14.01
CA SER A 324 -16.85 -2.43 15.21
C SER A 324 -17.95 -1.36 15.04
N GLU A 325 -18.08 -0.75 13.86
CA GLU A 325 -19.11 0.22 13.51
C GLU A 325 -19.82 -0.12 12.20
N PRO A 326 -21.06 -0.67 12.24
CA PRO A 326 -21.80 -1.05 11.04
C PRO A 326 -22.23 0.14 10.16
N LYS A 327 -22.24 1.38 10.67
CA LYS A 327 -22.81 2.56 9.97
C LYS A 327 -21.82 3.38 9.14
N LYS A 328 -20.52 3.08 9.13
CA LYS A 328 -19.49 3.77 8.35
C LYS A 328 -18.41 2.85 7.79
N SER A 329 -18.74 1.65 7.34
CA SER A 329 -17.82 0.93 6.46
C SER A 329 -17.63 1.82 5.23
N SER A 330 -16.47 2.42 5.12
CA SER A 330 -16.15 3.28 4.01
C SER A 330 -16.28 2.45 2.75
N ARG A 331 -17.24 2.79 1.91
CA ARG A 331 -17.48 2.16 0.62
C ARG A 331 -16.17 1.96 -0.12
N GLN A 332 -15.91 0.75 -0.59
CA GLN A 332 -14.74 0.43 -1.39
C GLN A 332 -15.13 0.42 -2.85
N ASP A 333 -14.51 1.31 -3.65
CA ASP A 333 -14.69 1.34 -5.09
C ASP A 333 -13.66 0.44 -5.75
N ILE A 334 -14.12 -0.35 -6.72
CA ILE A 334 -13.26 -1.21 -7.53
C ILE A 334 -12.65 -0.37 -8.63
N ILE A 335 -11.32 -0.36 -8.71
CA ILE A 335 -10.58 0.48 -9.66
C ILE A 335 -10.15 -0.30 -10.89
N CYS A 336 -9.78 -1.57 -10.73
CA CYS A 336 -9.31 -2.40 -11.82
C CYS A 336 -9.81 -3.83 -11.66
N ILE A 337 -10.16 -4.47 -12.78
CA ILE A 337 -10.54 -5.88 -12.88
C ILE A 337 -9.61 -6.54 -13.88
N CYS A 338 -9.08 -7.71 -13.55
CA CYS A 338 -8.22 -8.47 -14.43
C CYS A 338 -8.50 -9.97 -14.32
N PHE A 339 -8.58 -10.66 -15.47
CA PHE A 339 -8.71 -12.12 -15.55
C PHE A 339 -7.36 -12.78 -15.73
N SER A 340 -7.21 -14.01 -15.20
CA SER A 340 -6.06 -14.87 -15.50
C SER A 340 -6.07 -15.29 -16.98
N PRO A 341 -4.93 -15.70 -17.56
CA PRO A 341 -4.88 -16.20 -18.94
C PRO A 341 -5.82 -17.37 -19.21
N SER A 342 -6.00 -18.26 -18.23
CA SER A 342 -6.95 -19.36 -18.30
C SER A 342 -8.41 -18.96 -18.04
N GLU A 343 -8.66 -17.71 -17.63
CA GLU A 343 -9.97 -17.20 -17.17
C GLU A 343 -10.56 -17.96 -15.96
N GLU A 344 -9.75 -18.73 -15.26
CA GLU A 344 -10.17 -19.43 -14.04
C GLU A 344 -10.20 -18.53 -12.80
N ARG A 345 -9.46 -17.42 -12.83
CA ARG A 345 -9.33 -16.49 -11.72
C ARG A 345 -9.54 -15.04 -12.16
N MET A 346 -10.17 -14.29 -11.30
CA MET A 346 -10.34 -12.85 -11.44
C MET A 346 -9.73 -12.14 -10.23
N VAL A 347 -8.92 -11.11 -10.45
CA VAL A 347 -8.34 -10.27 -9.41
C VAL A 347 -8.81 -8.84 -9.60
N ILE A 348 -9.11 -8.19 -8.49
CA ILE A 348 -9.51 -6.79 -8.45
C ILE A 348 -8.66 -6.02 -7.44
N ASN A 349 -8.49 -4.73 -7.67
CA ASN A 349 -7.99 -3.81 -6.66
C ASN A 349 -9.03 -2.73 -6.33
N THR A 350 -8.93 -2.16 -5.13
CA THR A 350 -9.85 -1.15 -4.64
C THR A 350 -9.13 0.15 -4.25
N ASN A 351 -9.91 1.22 -4.08
CA ASN A 351 -9.43 2.52 -3.61
C ASN A 351 -8.89 2.51 -2.16
N LYS A 352 -9.02 1.38 -1.45
CA LYS A 352 -8.54 1.15 -0.07
C LYS A 352 -7.26 0.32 0.00
N ASN A 353 -6.46 0.28 -1.05
CA ASN A 353 -5.22 -0.50 -1.13
C ASN A 353 -5.42 -2.01 -0.94
N GLN A 354 -6.60 -2.54 -1.23
CA GLN A 354 -6.91 -3.95 -1.07
C GLN A 354 -6.91 -4.67 -2.40
N LEU A 355 -6.47 -5.92 -2.37
CA LEU A 355 -6.47 -6.86 -3.50
C LEU A 355 -7.34 -8.05 -3.15
N TYR A 356 -8.27 -8.36 -4.04
CA TYR A 356 -9.18 -9.48 -3.87
C TYR A 356 -9.13 -10.41 -5.07
N MET A 357 -9.42 -11.67 -4.84
CA MET A 357 -9.46 -12.71 -5.86
C MET A 357 -10.78 -13.47 -5.80
N PHE A 358 -11.27 -13.84 -6.97
CA PHE A 358 -12.39 -14.75 -7.15
C PHE A 358 -11.99 -15.88 -8.11
N THR A 359 -12.37 -17.12 -7.76
CA THR A 359 -12.14 -18.28 -8.63
C THR A 359 -13.41 -18.57 -9.42
N MET A 360 -13.30 -18.51 -10.76
CA MET A 360 -14.38 -18.79 -11.69
C MET A 360 -14.57 -20.30 -11.79
N LEU A 361 -15.44 -20.87 -10.96
CA LEU A 361 -15.78 -22.30 -11.04
C LEU A 361 -16.77 -22.55 -12.18
N SER A 362 -16.66 -23.71 -12.85
CA SER A 362 -17.62 -24.13 -13.86
C SER A 362 -19.04 -24.16 -13.29
N SER A 363 -20.00 -23.63 -14.06
CA SER A 363 -21.36 -23.24 -13.71
C SER A 363 -22.27 -24.32 -13.09
N ASP A 364 -21.82 -25.58 -12.98
CA ASP A 364 -22.68 -26.69 -12.56
C ASP A 364 -22.79 -26.89 -11.04
N LEU A 365 -21.97 -26.20 -10.24
CA LEU A 365 -21.92 -26.36 -8.78
C LEU A 365 -22.51 -25.20 -7.97
N MET A 366 -22.81 -24.05 -8.59
CA MET A 366 -23.26 -22.86 -7.87
C MET A 366 -24.78 -22.64 -8.01
N LYS A 367 -25.54 -23.06 -7.00
CA LYS A 367 -26.97 -22.73 -6.83
C LYS A 367 -27.20 -21.42 -6.06
N GLU A 368 -26.18 -20.78 -5.52
CA GLU A 368 -26.31 -19.54 -4.76
C GLU A 368 -26.04 -18.32 -5.65
N LYS A 369 -27.00 -17.40 -5.69
CA LYS A 369 -26.93 -16.17 -6.48
C LYS A 369 -25.88 -15.17 -6.00
N THR A 370 -25.48 -15.19 -4.73
CA THR A 370 -24.55 -14.25 -4.12
C THR A 370 -23.25 -14.96 -3.76
N THR A 371 -22.16 -14.47 -4.35
CA THR A 371 -20.81 -14.99 -4.10
C THR A 371 -19.92 -13.84 -3.64
N TYR A 372 -18.85 -14.17 -2.90
CA TYR A 372 -17.95 -13.19 -2.34
C TYR A 372 -16.53 -13.38 -2.84
N PHE A 373 -15.82 -12.25 -2.99
CA PHE A 373 -14.38 -12.24 -3.16
C PHE A 373 -13.68 -12.70 -1.88
N ALA A 374 -12.51 -13.30 -2.04
CA ALA A 374 -11.55 -13.51 -0.95
C ALA A 374 -10.40 -12.49 -1.07
N TYR A 375 -9.73 -12.15 0.03
CA TYR A 375 -8.47 -11.41 -0.08
C TYR A 375 -7.47 -12.19 -0.92
N LEU A 376 -6.69 -11.50 -1.76
CA LEU A 376 -5.69 -12.14 -2.61
C LEU A 376 -4.70 -12.96 -1.79
N ASN A 377 -4.24 -12.43 -0.67
CA ASN A 377 -3.46 -13.11 0.36
C ASN A 377 -4.03 -12.81 1.75
N PHE A 378 -4.01 -11.53 2.11
CA PHE A 378 -4.46 -11.00 3.40
C PHE A 378 -4.77 -9.50 3.28
N PRO A 379 -5.53 -8.93 4.22
CA PRO A 379 -5.80 -7.50 4.22
C PRO A 379 -4.52 -6.68 4.42
N LEU A 380 -4.32 -5.66 3.58
CA LEU A 380 -3.19 -4.74 3.61
C LEU A 380 -3.53 -3.45 4.36
N HIS A 381 -2.53 -2.68 4.77
CA HIS A 381 -2.77 -1.35 5.33
C HIS A 381 -3.31 -0.38 4.29
N SER A 382 -4.38 0.32 4.63
CA SER A 382 -5.04 1.29 3.74
C SER A 382 -4.62 2.74 3.98
N ALA A 383 -3.85 3.00 5.04
CA ALA A 383 -3.34 4.32 5.40
C ALA A 383 -1.90 4.25 5.92
N SER A 384 -1.34 5.40 6.27
CA SER A 384 0.03 5.54 6.76
C SER A 384 0.32 4.62 7.94
N ILE A 385 1.41 3.87 7.88
CA ILE A 385 1.91 3.06 8.98
C ILE A 385 2.66 3.97 9.94
N THR A 386 2.24 3.98 11.19
CA THR A 386 2.76 4.86 12.24
C THR A 386 3.71 4.15 13.20
N GLY A 387 3.56 2.83 13.35
CA GLY A 387 4.38 2.01 14.23
C GLY A 387 4.82 0.71 13.58
N LEU A 388 6.04 0.30 13.90
CA LEU A 388 6.62 -0.98 13.53
C LEU A 388 7.57 -1.42 14.64
N ASP A 389 7.45 -2.68 15.07
CA ASP A 389 8.35 -3.30 16.04
C ASP A 389 8.55 -4.78 15.75
N ILE A 390 9.71 -5.32 16.13
CA ILE A 390 10.11 -6.72 15.88
C ILE A 390 10.23 -7.44 17.21
N CYS A 391 9.72 -8.67 17.26
CA CYS A 391 9.90 -9.53 18.43
C CYS A 391 11.31 -10.12 18.49
N ILE A 392 11.86 -10.22 19.71
CA ILE A 392 13.18 -10.79 19.95
C ILE A 392 13.17 -12.32 19.81
N TRP A 393 12.17 -12.99 20.40
CA TRP A 393 12.15 -14.46 20.53
C TRP A 393 11.29 -15.16 19.47
N LYS A 394 10.51 -14.42 18.68
CA LYS A 394 9.70 -14.98 17.59
C LYS A 394 9.95 -14.27 16.27
N PRO A 395 9.79 -14.94 15.14
CA PRO A 395 9.97 -14.32 13.82
C PRO A 395 8.77 -13.46 13.41
N ILE A 396 8.26 -12.66 14.34
CA ILE A 396 7.09 -11.81 14.12
C ILE A 396 7.44 -10.33 14.20
N LEU A 397 6.72 -9.56 13.44
CA LEU A 397 6.72 -8.10 13.50
C LEU A 397 5.30 -7.61 13.71
N ALA A 398 5.15 -6.50 14.44
CA ALA A 398 3.89 -5.79 14.58
C ALA A 398 3.92 -4.50 13.79
N THR A 399 2.80 -4.18 13.15
CA THR A 399 2.56 -2.89 12.51
C THR A 399 1.24 -2.31 12.96
N CYS A 400 1.17 -0.99 13.11
CA CYS A 400 -0.07 -0.26 13.31
C CYS A 400 -0.17 0.93 12.37
N SER A 401 -1.38 1.35 12.05
CA SER A 401 -1.62 2.37 11.05
C SER A 401 -2.77 3.30 11.44
N LEU A 402 -2.84 4.45 10.76
CA LEU A 402 -3.97 5.39 10.85
C LEU A 402 -5.27 4.80 10.27
N ASP A 403 -5.21 3.64 9.60
CA ASP A 403 -6.39 2.86 9.21
C ASP A 403 -7.10 2.18 10.41
N ARG A 404 -6.65 2.46 11.62
CA ARG A 404 -7.17 1.94 12.89
C ARG A 404 -6.93 0.44 13.09
N SER A 405 -6.01 -0.14 12.35
CA SER A 405 -5.69 -1.57 12.43
C SER A 405 -4.32 -1.83 13.01
N VAL A 406 -4.20 -2.99 13.64
CA VAL A 406 -2.95 -3.58 14.13
C VAL A 406 -2.79 -4.94 13.47
N ARG A 407 -1.60 -5.22 12.97
CA ARG A 407 -1.26 -6.48 12.30
C ARG A 407 -0.01 -7.09 12.88
N ILE A 408 -0.03 -8.41 13.01
CA ILE A 408 1.12 -9.22 13.38
C ILE A 408 1.48 -10.09 12.18
N TRP A 409 2.69 -9.92 11.68
CA TRP A 409 3.21 -10.61 10.51
C TRP A 409 4.34 -11.56 10.90
N ASN A 410 4.45 -12.66 10.22
CA ASN A 410 5.62 -13.52 10.29
C ASN A 410 6.54 -13.22 9.09
N TYR A 411 7.73 -12.69 9.37
CA TYR A 411 8.65 -12.25 8.31
C TYR A 411 9.47 -13.40 7.69
N LYS A 412 9.46 -14.61 8.27
CA LYS A 412 10.08 -15.79 7.67
C LYS A 412 9.14 -16.48 6.68
N THR A 413 7.87 -16.64 7.05
CA THR A 413 6.85 -17.28 6.21
C THR A 413 6.15 -16.31 5.27
N ASN A 414 6.35 -15.01 5.46
CA ASN A 414 5.67 -13.93 4.74
C ASN A 414 4.13 -14.01 4.86
N THR A 415 3.64 -14.32 6.05
CA THR A 415 2.21 -14.48 6.33
C THR A 415 1.73 -13.48 7.38
N LEU A 416 0.45 -13.11 7.30
CA LEU A 416 -0.24 -12.38 8.35
C LEU A 416 -0.76 -13.41 9.38
N GLU A 417 -0.32 -13.28 10.64
CA GLU A 417 -0.76 -14.17 11.72
C GLU A 417 -2.01 -13.65 12.42
N LEU A 418 -2.02 -12.36 12.76
CA LEU A 418 -3.15 -11.73 13.46
C LEU A 418 -3.48 -10.37 12.83
N TYR A 419 -4.77 -10.05 12.80
CA TYR A 419 -5.31 -8.79 12.31
C TYR A 419 -6.48 -8.36 13.16
N LYS A 420 -6.50 -7.07 13.57
CA LYS A 420 -7.64 -6.49 14.27
C LYS A 420 -7.80 -5.00 13.97
N GLU A 421 -9.04 -4.60 13.73
CA GLU A 421 -9.45 -3.19 13.64
C GLU A 421 -9.99 -2.69 14.98
N TYR A 422 -9.68 -1.42 15.25
CA TYR A 422 -10.13 -0.72 16.45
C TYR A 422 -10.95 0.52 16.04
N ARG A 423 -11.63 1.13 16.99
CA ARG A 423 -12.40 2.36 16.74
C ARG A 423 -11.50 3.58 16.60
N GLU A 424 -10.38 3.59 17.28
CA GLU A 424 -9.44 4.70 17.38
C GLU A 424 -8.22 4.50 16.50
N GLU A 425 -7.62 5.62 16.06
CA GLU A 425 -6.36 5.60 15.32
C GLU A 425 -5.22 5.06 16.20
N ALA A 426 -4.40 4.17 15.64
CA ALA A 426 -3.22 3.64 16.27
C ALA A 426 -1.98 4.47 15.86
N TYR A 427 -1.16 4.86 16.82
CA TYR A 427 0.01 5.72 16.60
C TYR A 427 1.34 5.03 16.80
N THR A 428 1.41 4.01 17.64
CA THR A 428 2.65 3.28 17.93
C THR A 428 2.33 1.87 18.38
N VAL A 429 3.25 0.95 18.15
CA VAL A 429 3.18 -0.44 18.60
C VAL A 429 4.54 -0.89 19.10
N SER A 430 4.56 -1.69 20.16
CA SER A 430 5.77 -2.39 20.64
C SER A 430 5.42 -3.80 21.05
N LEU A 431 6.27 -4.76 20.66
CA LEU A 431 6.14 -6.17 21.00
C LEU A 431 6.90 -6.49 22.27
N HIS A 432 6.25 -7.24 23.15
CA HIS A 432 6.95 -7.86 24.28
C HIS A 432 7.98 -8.86 23.75
N PRO A 433 9.18 -9.00 24.34
CA PRO A 433 10.22 -9.91 23.86
C PRO A 433 9.77 -11.35 23.63
N THR A 434 8.82 -11.85 24.43
CA THR A 434 8.25 -13.21 24.30
C THR A 434 7.33 -13.36 23.09
N GLY A 435 6.85 -12.24 22.49
CA GLY A 435 5.87 -12.26 21.42
C GLY A 435 4.46 -12.71 21.83
N LEU A 436 4.14 -12.67 23.13
CA LEU A 436 2.82 -13.02 23.66
C LEU A 436 1.95 -11.81 23.93
N PHE A 437 2.55 -10.62 24.04
CA PHE A 437 1.88 -9.36 24.33
C PHE A 437 2.40 -8.25 23.42
N CYS A 438 1.58 -7.25 23.22
CA CYS A 438 2.01 -5.99 22.60
C CYS A 438 1.38 -4.78 23.30
N LEU A 439 2.07 -3.65 23.20
CA LEU A 439 1.56 -2.33 23.54
C LEU A 439 1.13 -1.62 22.28
N VAL A 440 -0.04 -0.98 22.30
CA VAL A 440 -0.50 -0.14 21.20
C VAL A 440 -0.99 1.19 21.77
N GLY A 441 -0.39 2.28 21.29
CA GLY A 441 -0.80 3.63 21.62
C GLY A 441 -1.88 4.11 20.66
N PHE A 442 -3.09 4.35 21.21
CA PHE A 442 -4.22 4.89 20.47
C PHE A 442 -4.44 6.38 20.75
N SER A 443 -5.35 7.00 20.03
CA SER A 443 -5.73 8.39 20.22
C SER A 443 -6.32 8.67 21.61
N ASP A 444 -7.01 7.69 22.19
CA ASP A 444 -7.71 7.79 23.48
C ASP A 444 -6.87 7.27 24.65
N LYS A 445 -6.21 6.11 24.50
CA LYS A 445 -5.52 5.37 25.55
C LYS A 445 -4.33 4.58 25.01
N LEU A 446 -3.46 4.15 25.91
CA LEU A 446 -2.49 3.08 25.67
C LEU A 446 -3.10 1.74 26.10
N ARG A 447 -3.04 0.73 25.25
CA ARG A 447 -3.56 -0.61 25.53
C ARG A 447 -2.44 -1.65 25.57
N PHE A 448 -2.47 -2.47 26.60
CA PHE A 448 -1.66 -3.69 26.73
C PHE A 448 -2.52 -4.84 26.22
N ILE A 449 -2.08 -5.51 25.17
CA ILE A 449 -2.87 -6.47 24.40
C ILE A 449 -2.20 -7.83 24.45
N SER A 450 -2.96 -8.87 24.75
CA SER A 450 -2.53 -10.27 24.65
C SER A 450 -2.70 -10.75 23.20
N LEU A 451 -1.67 -11.36 22.66
CA LEU A 451 -1.67 -11.99 21.34
C LEU A 451 -2.10 -13.45 21.50
N LEU A 452 -3.37 -13.73 21.31
CA LEU A 452 -3.94 -15.06 21.35
C LEU A 452 -3.69 -15.78 20.01
N TYR A 453 -3.96 -17.08 19.94
CA TYR A 453 -3.75 -17.87 18.74
C TYR A 453 -4.55 -17.36 17.53
N GLU A 454 -5.78 -16.89 17.73
CA GLU A 454 -6.67 -16.42 16.64
C GLU A 454 -7.15 -14.95 16.81
N ASP A 455 -6.88 -14.31 17.95
CA ASP A 455 -7.37 -12.94 18.22
C ASP A 455 -6.38 -12.12 19.07
N MET A 456 -6.62 -10.82 19.10
CA MET A 456 -5.94 -9.87 19.97
C MET A 456 -6.91 -9.39 21.05
N HIS A 457 -6.60 -9.64 22.32
CA HIS A 457 -7.45 -9.27 23.44
C HIS A 457 -6.83 -8.15 24.30
N VAL A 458 -7.59 -7.09 24.57
CA VAL A 458 -7.14 -6.00 25.44
C VAL A 458 -7.10 -6.49 26.89
N PHE A 459 -5.89 -6.64 27.43
CA PHE A 459 -5.67 -7.10 28.79
C PHE A 459 -5.75 -5.97 29.80
N LYS A 460 -5.14 -4.79 29.47
CA LYS A 460 -5.09 -3.63 30.36
C LYS A 460 -5.09 -2.33 29.54
N GLU A 461 -5.73 -1.31 30.09
CA GLU A 461 -5.73 0.04 29.54
C GLU A 461 -5.04 1.04 30.47
N PHE A 462 -4.30 1.99 29.90
CA PHE A 462 -3.62 3.05 30.63
C PHE A 462 -4.12 4.42 30.15
N PRO A 463 -4.28 5.41 31.02
CA PRO A 463 -4.81 6.73 30.70
C PRO A 463 -3.75 7.64 30.01
N VAL A 464 -3.01 7.09 29.07
CA VAL A 464 -2.01 7.80 28.24
C VAL A 464 -2.65 8.14 26.91
N ARG A 465 -3.06 9.40 26.74
CA ARG A 465 -3.72 9.86 25.52
C ARG A 465 -2.72 10.23 24.45
N LYS A 466 -3.05 9.93 23.19
CA LYS A 466 -2.22 10.26 22.01
C LYS A 466 -0.78 9.79 22.18
N CYS A 467 -0.61 8.58 22.73
CA CYS A 467 0.70 7.97 22.90
C CYS A 467 1.32 7.70 21.51
N ARG A 468 2.31 8.51 21.14
CA ARG A 468 2.96 8.43 19.83
C ARG A 468 4.22 7.57 19.83
N GLU A 469 4.74 7.25 20.99
CA GLU A 469 5.87 6.32 21.17
C GLU A 469 5.64 5.49 22.44
N CYS A 470 5.83 4.20 22.29
CA CYS A 470 5.92 3.26 23.41
C CYS A 470 6.97 2.19 23.08
N SER A 471 7.59 1.62 24.10
CA SER A 471 8.59 0.58 23.90
C SER A 471 8.70 -0.29 25.15
N PHE A 472 8.72 -1.62 24.97
CA PHE A 472 9.14 -2.55 25.99
C PHE A 472 10.65 -2.48 26.20
N SER A 473 11.11 -2.77 27.41
CA SER A 473 12.52 -3.04 27.70
C SER A 473 12.95 -4.37 27.06
N ASN A 474 14.26 -4.55 26.84
CA ASN A 474 14.76 -5.77 26.18
C ASN A 474 14.45 -7.05 26.95
N ARG A 475 14.32 -6.99 28.28
CA ARG A 475 13.91 -8.11 29.14
C ARG A 475 12.41 -8.20 29.32
N GLY A 476 11.63 -7.21 28.87
CA GLY A 476 10.18 -7.18 28.94
C GLY A 476 9.56 -6.85 30.30
N HIS A 477 10.35 -6.65 31.35
CA HIS A 477 9.85 -6.38 32.70
C HIS A 477 9.37 -4.93 32.90
N LEU A 478 9.78 -4.03 32.03
CA LEU A 478 9.38 -2.62 31.99
C LEU A 478 8.86 -2.24 30.62
N PHE A 479 8.09 -1.15 30.59
CA PHE A 479 7.79 -0.45 29.35
C PHE A 479 7.71 1.06 29.55
N ALA A 480 8.05 1.79 28.51
CA ALA A 480 7.95 3.23 28.42
C ALA A 480 6.74 3.63 27.60
N ALA A 481 6.05 4.69 28.02
CA ALA A 481 4.97 5.31 27.28
C ALA A 481 5.14 6.84 27.26
N VAL A 482 5.06 7.43 26.07
CA VAL A 482 5.19 8.88 25.92
C VAL A 482 3.83 9.53 26.06
N ASN A 483 3.73 10.45 27.03
CA ASN A 483 2.56 11.28 27.26
C ASN A 483 2.94 12.77 27.04
N GLY A 484 2.79 13.24 25.83
CA GLY A 484 3.21 14.59 25.42
C GLY A 484 4.72 14.77 25.46
N ASN A 485 5.24 15.47 26.46
CA ASN A 485 6.67 15.70 26.68
C ASN A 485 7.23 14.97 27.92
N VAL A 486 6.44 14.07 28.51
CA VAL A 486 6.82 13.26 29.67
C VAL A 486 6.88 11.79 29.26
N ILE A 487 7.93 11.08 29.67
CA ILE A 487 8.03 9.63 29.49
C ILE A 487 7.66 8.97 30.80
N GLN A 488 6.66 8.10 30.76
CA GLN A 488 6.19 7.33 31.89
C GLN A 488 6.72 5.91 31.81
N ILE A 489 7.39 5.45 32.85
CA ILE A 489 7.93 4.08 32.93
C ILE A 489 7.03 3.27 33.82
N TYR A 490 6.59 2.13 33.33
CA TYR A 490 5.70 1.19 33.99
C TYR A 490 6.34 -0.18 34.16
N SER A 491 5.95 -0.89 35.21
CA SER A 491 6.20 -2.33 35.31
C SER A 491 5.21 -3.09 34.41
N SER A 492 5.68 -4.02 33.62
CA SER A 492 4.81 -4.91 32.82
C SER A 492 4.18 -6.04 33.64
N ILE A 493 4.62 -6.23 34.89
CA ILE A 493 4.11 -7.26 35.81
C ILE A 493 3.04 -6.69 36.73
N THR A 494 3.35 -5.56 37.39
CA THR A 494 2.41 -4.93 38.36
C THR A 494 1.51 -3.89 37.73
N PHE A 495 1.87 -3.41 36.52
CA PHE A 495 1.21 -2.31 35.82
C PHE A 495 1.24 -0.96 36.54
N GLU A 496 2.12 -0.81 37.53
CA GLU A 496 2.32 0.42 38.28
C GLU A 496 3.30 1.35 37.58
N ASN A 497 3.05 2.65 37.69
CA ASN A 497 4.00 3.67 37.23
C ASN A 497 5.18 3.73 38.21
N ILE A 498 6.39 3.47 37.70
CA ILE A 498 7.64 3.46 38.48
C ILE A 498 8.29 4.84 38.46
N ASN A 499 8.40 5.43 37.28
CA ASN A 499 9.10 6.70 37.08
C ASN A 499 8.41 7.57 36.03
N ASN A 500 8.56 8.88 36.21
CA ASN A 500 8.14 9.90 35.24
C ASN A 500 9.36 10.77 34.86
N LEU A 501 9.90 10.54 33.67
CA LEU A 501 11.07 11.26 33.17
C LEU A 501 10.59 12.59 32.55
N ARG A 502 10.91 13.69 33.23
CA ARG A 502 10.52 15.06 32.84
C ARG A 502 11.72 15.89 32.45
N GLY A 503 11.59 16.71 31.41
CA GLY A 503 12.67 17.61 30.97
C GLY A 503 12.62 17.99 29.50
N HIS A 504 11.94 17.22 28.65
CA HIS A 504 11.71 17.59 27.26
C HIS A 504 10.79 18.79 27.15
N SER A 505 11.17 19.75 26.32
CA SER A 505 10.36 20.92 25.98
C SER A 505 9.51 20.69 24.73
N GLY A 506 9.96 19.80 23.85
CA GLY A 506 9.29 19.41 22.62
C GLY A 506 8.57 18.07 22.71
N LYS A 507 7.86 17.71 21.64
CA LYS A 507 7.24 16.38 21.50
C LYS A 507 8.31 15.33 21.29
N ILE A 508 8.23 14.25 22.05
CA ILE A 508 9.17 13.13 21.95
C ILE A 508 8.82 12.29 20.72
N HIS A 509 9.78 12.02 19.86
CA HIS A 509 9.63 11.32 18.58
C HIS A 509 10.20 9.91 18.58
N ALA A 510 11.23 9.64 19.36
CA ALA A 510 11.81 8.31 19.46
C ALA A 510 12.38 8.05 20.84
N VAL A 511 12.29 6.80 21.26
CA VAL A 511 12.82 6.29 22.51
C VAL A 511 13.56 4.98 22.27
N LYS A 512 14.63 4.74 23.04
CA LYS A 512 15.41 3.50 22.98
C LYS A 512 15.91 3.11 24.36
N TRP A 513 15.94 1.80 24.62
CA TRP A 513 16.52 1.20 25.81
C TRP A 513 17.99 0.81 25.56
N SER A 514 18.84 0.93 26.59
CA SER A 514 20.16 0.28 26.56
C SER A 514 20.00 -1.24 26.59
N THR A 515 21.02 -1.96 26.13
CA THR A 515 20.98 -3.44 26.06
C THR A 515 20.78 -4.13 27.42
N ASP A 516 21.20 -3.48 28.50
CA ASP A 516 21.09 -3.94 29.89
C ASP A 516 19.80 -3.45 30.61
N ASP A 517 18.97 -2.63 29.93
CA ASP A 517 17.79 -1.95 30.47
C ASP A 517 18.07 -0.99 31.65
N ALA A 518 19.32 -0.57 31.86
CA ALA A 518 19.69 0.36 32.94
C ALA A 518 19.55 1.83 32.54
N GLU A 519 19.73 2.11 31.25
CA GLU A 519 19.68 3.45 30.68
C GLU A 519 18.60 3.55 29.62
N PHE A 520 18.09 4.76 29.44
CA PHE A 520 17.02 5.05 28.50
C PHE A 520 17.34 6.33 27.72
N PHE A 521 17.07 6.31 26.43
CA PHE A 521 17.42 7.39 25.51
C PHE A 521 16.16 7.93 24.85
N SER A 522 16.10 9.26 24.67
CA SER A 522 14.96 9.90 24.05
C SER A 522 15.36 11.13 23.23
N CYS A 523 14.62 11.43 22.16
CA CYS A 523 14.81 12.66 21.38
C CYS A 523 13.47 13.38 21.14
N ASP A 524 13.57 14.70 20.94
CA ASP A 524 12.40 15.54 20.74
C ASP A 524 12.48 16.47 19.52
N THR A 525 11.36 17.11 19.21
CA THR A 525 11.22 18.08 18.11
C THR A 525 11.96 19.39 18.33
N HIS A 526 12.39 19.70 19.54
CA HIS A 526 13.14 20.91 19.86
C HIS A 526 14.64 20.72 19.84
N GLY A 527 15.09 19.57 19.36
CA GLY A 527 16.52 19.27 19.15
C GLY A 527 17.24 18.76 20.38
N ALA A 528 16.52 18.22 21.35
CA ALA A 528 17.13 17.62 22.52
C ALA A 528 17.23 16.10 22.38
N VAL A 529 18.40 15.57 22.72
CA VAL A 529 18.65 14.14 22.95
C VAL A 529 19.07 13.96 24.38
N TYR A 530 18.34 13.15 25.14
CA TYR A 530 18.59 12.92 26.56
C TYR A 530 18.88 11.45 26.82
N GLU A 531 19.84 11.25 27.74
CA GLU A 531 20.15 9.98 28.37
C GLU A 531 19.65 10.00 29.81
N TRP A 532 18.91 8.98 30.22
CA TRP A 532 18.29 8.85 31.53
C TRP A 532 18.80 7.64 32.27
N ASN A 533 19.09 7.81 33.54
CA ASN A 533 19.32 6.69 34.45
C ASN A 533 17.99 6.27 35.08
N LEU A 534 17.57 5.04 34.86
CA LEU A 534 16.25 4.54 35.28
C LEU A 534 16.17 4.29 36.78
N LEU A 535 17.28 3.93 37.43
CA LEU A 535 17.30 3.71 38.88
C LEU A 535 17.06 5.01 39.66
N THR A 536 17.64 6.10 39.19
CA THR A 536 17.51 7.40 39.85
C THR A 536 16.36 8.26 39.30
N GLY A 537 15.82 7.90 38.12
CA GLY A 537 14.84 8.71 37.39
C GLY A 537 15.37 10.06 36.93
N LYS A 538 16.71 10.28 36.94
CA LYS A 538 17.36 11.53 36.59
C LYS A 538 18.02 11.46 35.22
N ARG A 539 18.11 12.62 34.57
CA ARG A 539 18.88 12.81 33.33
C ARG A 539 20.37 12.65 33.67
N LYS A 540 21.05 11.78 32.92
CA LYS A 540 22.49 11.50 33.03
C LYS A 540 23.28 12.40 32.10
N SER A 541 22.86 12.52 30.83
CA SER A 541 23.49 13.39 29.85
C SER A 541 22.46 14.08 28.96
N GLU A 542 22.87 15.15 28.31
CA GLU A 542 22.05 15.88 27.36
C GLU A 542 22.87 16.44 26.19
N CYS A 543 22.33 16.38 25.00
CA CYS A 543 22.82 17.09 23.82
C CYS A 543 21.67 17.84 23.19
N VAL A 544 21.76 19.17 23.10
CA VAL A 544 20.69 20.04 22.60
C VAL A 544 21.17 20.84 21.38
N LEU A 545 20.56 20.59 20.23
CA LEU A 545 20.79 21.33 18.99
C LEU A 545 19.47 21.96 18.50
N LYS A 546 19.23 23.22 18.85
CA LYS A 546 17.96 23.93 18.56
C LYS A 546 17.63 24.08 17.07
N SER A 547 18.62 23.92 16.18
CA SER A 547 18.44 24.01 14.73
C SER A 547 17.92 22.71 14.09
N CYS A 548 17.84 21.61 14.82
CA CYS A 548 17.45 20.29 14.33
C CYS A 548 16.20 19.81 15.04
N MET A 549 15.19 19.34 14.28
CA MET A 549 14.09 18.55 14.82
C MET A 549 14.44 17.08 14.63
N TYR A 550 14.73 16.38 15.72
CA TYR A 550 15.06 14.96 15.64
C TYR A 550 13.83 14.11 15.35
N SER A 551 13.98 13.21 14.39
CA SER A 551 12.92 12.27 13.97
C SER A 551 13.14 10.86 14.50
N SER A 552 14.39 10.42 14.62
CA SER A 552 14.73 9.05 15.06
C SER A 552 16.10 8.98 15.68
N ILE A 553 16.28 8.01 16.57
CA ILE A 553 17.57 7.66 17.19
C ILE A 553 17.81 6.16 17.10
N ALA A 554 19.08 5.77 17.03
CA ALA A 554 19.55 4.40 17.16
C ALA A 554 20.78 4.38 18.08
N LEU A 555 21.06 3.24 18.69
CA LEU A 555 22.19 3.08 19.61
C LEU A 555 23.23 2.14 19.00
N SER A 556 24.50 2.36 19.32
CA SER A 556 25.55 1.36 19.13
C SER A 556 25.32 0.16 20.05
N SER A 557 25.91 -0.99 19.73
CA SER A 557 25.76 -2.22 20.51
C SER A 557 26.16 -2.09 21.99
N ASP A 558 27.13 -1.18 22.28
CA ASP A 558 27.60 -0.86 23.63
C ASP A 558 26.86 0.32 24.28
N ALA A 559 25.83 0.88 23.59
CA ALA A 559 25.05 2.04 24.00
C ALA A 559 25.85 3.32 24.29
N LYS A 560 27.14 3.41 23.87
CA LYS A 560 27.97 4.60 24.09
C LYS A 560 27.79 5.67 23.03
N ILE A 561 27.41 5.27 21.82
CA ILE A 561 27.18 6.19 20.70
C ILE A 561 25.70 6.21 20.38
N ILE A 562 25.13 7.40 20.34
CA ILE A 562 23.77 7.65 19.90
C ILE A 562 23.85 8.18 18.47
N PHE A 563 23.23 7.47 17.55
CA PHE A 563 23.01 7.94 16.17
C PHE A 563 21.69 8.69 16.13
N ALA A 564 21.69 9.95 15.71
CA ALA A 564 20.49 10.77 15.62
C ALA A 564 20.33 11.35 14.22
N VAL A 565 19.11 11.35 13.72
CA VAL A 565 18.72 11.93 12.43
C VAL A 565 17.53 12.86 12.58
N GLY A 566 17.45 13.86 11.70
CA GLY A 566 16.38 14.84 11.78
C GLY A 566 16.29 15.76 10.55
N SER A 567 15.67 16.91 10.76
CA SER A 567 15.32 17.88 9.71
C SER A 567 16.51 18.57 9.05
N ASP A 568 17.68 18.54 9.66
CA ASP A 568 18.90 19.22 9.20
C ASP A 568 19.69 18.44 8.15
N GLN A 569 19.16 17.31 7.68
CA GLN A 569 19.74 16.49 6.62
C GLN A 569 21.13 15.95 6.97
N THR A 570 21.34 15.55 8.23
CA THR A 570 22.59 14.96 8.69
C THR A 570 22.35 13.73 9.56
N ILE A 571 23.34 12.84 9.62
CA ILE A 571 23.46 11.83 10.68
C ILE A 571 24.46 12.36 11.69
N LYS A 572 24.08 12.35 12.95
CA LYS A 572 24.96 12.75 14.05
C LYS A 572 25.33 11.57 14.91
N GLU A 573 26.60 11.47 15.25
CA GLU A 573 27.14 10.59 16.27
C GLU A 573 27.30 11.40 17.55
N ILE A 574 26.53 11.09 18.58
CA ILE A 574 26.53 11.77 19.86
C ILE A 574 27.12 10.84 20.90
N SER A 575 28.13 11.33 21.63
CA SER A 575 28.74 10.64 22.77
C SER A 575 29.14 11.68 23.80
N GLU A 576 29.07 11.32 25.09
CA GLU A 576 29.49 12.18 26.21
C GLU A 576 28.91 13.62 26.13
N SER A 577 27.60 13.73 25.85
CA SER A 577 26.85 15.01 25.74
C SER A 577 27.27 15.92 24.57
N SER A 578 28.07 15.43 23.63
CA SER A 578 28.57 16.23 22.49
C SER A 578 28.43 15.47 21.16
N ILE A 579 28.28 16.23 20.08
CA ILE A 579 28.31 15.69 18.73
C ILE A 579 29.75 15.43 18.35
N GLN A 580 30.13 14.17 18.14
CA GLN A 580 31.49 13.78 17.76
C GLN A 580 31.71 13.86 16.26
N HIS A 581 30.72 13.36 15.49
CA HIS A 581 30.74 13.36 14.04
C HIS A 581 29.37 13.77 13.47
N GLU A 582 29.43 14.43 12.33
CA GLU A 582 28.24 14.81 11.56
C GLU A 582 28.47 14.50 10.08
N VAL A 583 27.55 13.73 9.50
CA VAL A 583 27.65 13.30 8.11
C VAL A 583 26.42 13.80 7.32
N SER A 584 26.68 14.51 6.21
CA SER A 584 25.64 15.09 5.37
C SER A 584 24.80 14.01 4.66
N ALA A 585 23.49 14.26 4.56
CA ALA A 585 22.53 13.45 3.81
C ALA A 585 22.45 13.78 2.31
N PHE A 586 23.32 14.67 1.82
CA PHE A 586 23.35 15.07 0.41
C PHE A 586 21.98 15.53 -0.14
N GLY A 587 21.32 16.41 0.58
CA GLY A 587 20.09 17.10 0.12
C GLY A 587 18.77 16.37 0.36
N VAL A 588 18.75 15.35 1.23
CA VAL A 588 17.53 14.61 1.60
C VAL A 588 17.37 14.58 3.11
N VAL A 589 16.14 14.72 3.59
CA VAL A 589 15.85 14.60 5.02
C VAL A 589 15.80 13.11 5.41
N TYR A 590 16.49 12.76 6.49
CA TYR A 590 16.41 11.44 7.09
C TYR A 590 15.27 11.38 8.11
N THR A 591 14.45 10.35 8.00
CA THR A 591 13.25 10.20 8.84
C THR A 591 13.34 9.06 9.83
N ALA A 592 14.12 8.02 9.53
CA ALA A 592 14.31 6.87 10.38
C ALA A 592 15.75 6.36 10.28
N ILE A 593 16.27 5.72 11.35
CA ILE A 593 17.59 5.12 11.38
C ILE A 593 17.54 3.78 12.13
N ALA A 594 18.32 2.81 11.64
CA ALA A 594 18.57 1.54 12.30
C ALA A 594 20.04 1.16 12.17
N VAL A 595 20.60 0.60 13.22
CA VAL A 595 22.00 0.14 13.30
C VAL A 595 21.98 -1.34 13.59
N SER A 596 22.83 -2.12 12.90
CA SER A 596 22.97 -3.56 13.14
C SER A 596 23.48 -3.84 14.56
N HIS A 597 23.09 -4.96 15.15
CA HIS A 597 23.56 -5.40 16.46
C HIS A 597 25.08 -5.69 16.47
N SER A 598 25.62 -6.10 15.32
CA SER A 598 27.06 -6.21 15.09
C SER A 598 27.80 -4.85 15.07
N GLY A 599 27.07 -3.74 14.94
CA GLY A 599 27.64 -2.39 14.89
C GLY A 599 28.34 -2.02 13.57
N HIS A 600 28.24 -2.87 12.52
CA HIS A 600 28.96 -2.65 11.26
C HIS A 600 28.12 -2.05 10.13
N MET A 601 26.79 -2.13 10.25
CA MET A 601 25.85 -1.68 9.21
C MET A 601 24.93 -0.60 9.76
N VAL A 602 24.75 0.46 9.01
CA VAL A 602 23.83 1.55 9.31
C VAL A 602 22.86 1.71 8.16
N PHE A 603 21.57 1.75 8.46
CA PHE A 603 20.49 1.94 7.51
C PHE A 603 19.72 3.19 7.86
N VAL A 604 19.36 3.97 6.83
CA VAL A 604 18.60 5.22 7.01
C VAL A 604 17.45 5.27 6.01
N GLY A 605 16.28 5.61 6.51
CA GLY A 605 15.11 5.91 5.70
C GLY A 605 15.01 7.41 5.43
N THR A 606 14.53 7.75 4.24
CA THR A 606 14.43 9.14 3.79
C THR A 606 12.98 9.61 3.68
N SER A 607 12.79 10.93 3.62
CA SER A 607 11.50 11.56 3.32
C SER A 607 10.98 11.26 1.92
N LEU A 608 11.85 10.80 1.01
CA LEU A 608 11.51 10.40 -0.35
C LEU A 608 11.16 8.90 -0.45
N GLY A 609 11.15 8.16 0.67
CA GLY A 609 10.85 6.72 0.68
C GLY A 609 12.02 5.82 0.26
N THR A 610 13.23 6.37 0.08
CA THR A 610 14.42 5.57 -0.23
C THR A 610 15.09 5.05 1.04
N ILE A 611 15.79 3.93 0.89
CA ILE A 611 16.59 3.32 1.95
C ILE A 611 18.06 3.44 1.56
N ARG A 612 18.87 4.00 2.44
CA ARG A 612 20.33 4.08 2.27
C ARG A 612 21.02 3.11 3.20
N ALA A 613 21.90 2.30 2.65
CA ALA A 613 22.70 1.32 3.38
C ALA A 613 24.18 1.74 3.33
N MET A 614 24.81 1.82 4.49
CA MET A 614 26.20 2.24 4.62
C MET A 614 26.92 1.40 5.67
N LYS A 615 28.23 1.33 5.53
CA LYS A 615 29.10 0.63 6.47
C LYS A 615 29.56 1.60 7.58
N TYR A 616 29.62 1.10 8.80
CA TYR A 616 30.23 1.83 9.90
C TYR A 616 31.75 1.53 9.96
N PRO A 617 32.61 2.51 10.24
CA PRO A 617 32.34 3.93 10.54
C PRO A 617 31.72 4.69 9.38
N LEU A 618 30.89 5.71 9.71
CA LEU A 618 30.11 6.45 8.72
C LEU A 618 31.03 7.14 7.70
N PRO A 619 30.76 6.98 6.39
CA PRO A 619 31.59 7.57 5.36
C PRO A 619 31.40 9.08 5.28
N LEU A 620 32.49 9.85 5.21
CA LEU A 620 32.46 11.30 5.01
C LEU A 620 32.09 11.68 3.55
N THR A 621 32.19 10.73 2.63
CA THR A 621 31.87 10.89 1.22
C THR A 621 30.58 10.16 0.88
N LYS A 622 30.03 10.39 -0.33
CA LYS A 622 28.84 9.70 -0.83
C LYS A 622 29.12 8.21 -1.12
N ASP A 623 29.46 7.45 -0.08
CA ASP A 623 29.69 5.99 -0.17
C ASP A 623 28.58 5.21 0.55
N PHE A 624 27.40 5.22 -0.05
CA PHE A 624 26.24 4.44 0.37
C PHE A 624 25.54 3.83 -0.83
N ASN A 625 24.83 2.74 -0.59
CA ASN A 625 23.89 2.18 -1.57
C ASN A 625 22.50 2.73 -1.28
N GLU A 626 21.83 3.23 -2.31
CA GLU A 626 20.48 3.77 -2.21
C GLU A 626 19.48 2.87 -2.97
N TYR A 627 18.40 2.51 -2.31
CA TYR A 627 17.38 1.62 -2.83
C TYR A 627 16.04 2.34 -2.90
N GLN A 628 15.39 2.25 -4.05
CA GLN A 628 14.02 2.70 -4.24
C GLN A 628 13.07 1.70 -3.60
N ALA A 629 12.21 2.16 -2.71
CA ALA A 629 11.31 1.31 -1.93
C ALA A 629 9.89 1.88 -1.87
N HIS A 630 9.70 2.83 -0.99
CA HIS A 630 8.41 3.39 -0.65
C HIS A 630 8.08 4.62 -1.50
N ALA A 631 6.78 4.87 -1.71
CA ALA A 631 6.29 6.05 -2.39
C ALA A 631 6.02 7.25 -1.45
N GLY A 632 6.11 7.03 -0.15
CA GLY A 632 6.02 8.05 0.91
C GLY A 632 7.22 8.01 1.83
N ALA A 633 7.31 8.93 2.78
CA ALA A 633 8.38 8.97 3.76
C ALA A 633 8.45 7.66 4.57
N VAL A 634 9.67 7.20 4.85
CA VAL A 634 9.89 6.05 5.74
C VAL A 634 9.54 6.48 7.17
N THR A 635 8.55 5.84 7.77
CA THR A 635 8.09 6.20 9.13
C THR A 635 8.87 5.49 10.22
N LYS A 636 9.10 4.20 10.03
CA LYS A 636 9.80 3.34 11.00
C LYS A 636 10.69 2.35 10.27
N MET A 637 11.80 1.99 10.91
CA MET A 637 12.64 0.89 10.48
C MET A 637 13.28 0.19 11.67
N SER A 638 13.50 -1.10 11.52
CA SER A 638 14.12 -1.94 12.54
C SER A 638 14.89 -3.07 11.87
N ILE A 639 15.92 -3.56 12.52
CA ILE A 639 16.74 -4.69 12.07
C ILE A 639 16.56 -5.86 13.04
N THR A 640 16.53 -7.08 12.52
CA THR A 640 16.43 -8.29 13.34
C THR A 640 17.70 -8.53 14.17
N ASN A 641 17.56 -9.23 15.30
CA ASN A 641 18.67 -9.48 16.22
C ASN A 641 19.82 -10.30 15.60
N ASP A 642 19.53 -11.06 14.56
CA ASP A 642 20.49 -11.84 13.79
C ASP A 642 21.19 -11.02 12.69
N ASP A 643 20.84 -9.74 12.55
CA ASP A 643 21.32 -8.82 11.49
C ASP A 643 21.04 -9.32 10.05
N LEU A 644 20.09 -10.25 9.86
CA LEU A 644 19.78 -10.82 8.55
C LEU A 644 18.69 -10.04 7.80
N PHE A 645 17.74 -9.46 8.54
CA PHE A 645 16.61 -8.76 7.93
C PHE A 645 16.47 -7.34 8.47
N LEU A 646 16.29 -6.41 7.54
CA LEU A 646 15.85 -5.04 7.81
C LEU A 646 14.37 -4.94 7.43
N LEU A 647 13.58 -4.33 8.30
CA LEU A 647 12.16 -4.08 8.07
C LEU A 647 11.91 -2.58 8.02
N THR A 648 11.16 -2.14 7.03
CA THR A 648 10.85 -0.72 6.82
C THR A 648 9.38 -0.53 6.58
N ALA A 649 8.81 0.53 7.14
CA ALA A 649 7.42 0.93 6.99
C ALA A 649 7.32 2.39 6.56
N SER A 650 6.24 2.74 5.87
CA SER A 650 6.09 4.06 5.27
C SER A 650 4.68 4.64 5.41
N GLU A 651 4.60 5.94 5.12
CA GLU A 651 3.34 6.68 4.99
C GLU A 651 2.45 6.16 3.85
N ASP A 652 3.00 5.47 2.86
CA ASP A 652 2.25 4.88 1.75
C ASP A 652 1.49 3.58 2.13
N GLY A 653 1.60 3.13 3.38
CA GLY A 653 0.95 1.90 3.88
C GLY A 653 1.70 0.62 3.51
N SER A 654 2.90 0.71 2.94
CA SER A 654 3.70 -0.45 2.57
C SER A 654 4.72 -0.82 3.66
N VAL A 655 4.98 -2.13 3.78
CA VAL A 655 6.04 -2.73 4.59
C VAL A 655 6.96 -3.52 3.69
N PHE A 656 8.26 -3.27 3.79
CA PHE A 656 9.28 -4.02 3.08
C PHE A 656 10.12 -4.85 4.04
N ILE A 657 10.42 -6.07 3.67
CA ILE A 657 11.36 -6.97 4.32
C ILE A 657 12.56 -7.11 3.40
N TRP A 658 13.74 -6.72 3.91
CA TRP A 658 15.00 -6.75 3.19
C TRP A 658 15.93 -7.78 3.80
N LYS A 659 16.54 -8.61 2.98
CA LYS A 659 17.72 -9.38 3.38
C LYS A 659 18.95 -8.48 3.25
N VAL A 660 19.75 -8.39 4.32
CA VAL A 660 20.91 -7.50 4.38
C VAL A 660 22.18 -8.28 4.61
N TYR A 661 23.29 -7.83 4.03
CA TYR A 661 24.60 -8.46 4.18
C TYR A 661 25.73 -7.49 3.82
N ASP A 662 26.93 -7.73 4.39
CA ASP A 662 28.15 -7.02 4.05
C ASP A 662 29.02 -7.87 3.11
N LYS A 663 29.25 -7.41 1.89
CA LYS A 663 30.11 -8.08 0.89
C LYS A 663 31.59 -8.06 1.25
N GLY A 664 32.01 -7.15 2.11
CA GLY A 664 33.41 -6.98 2.53
C GLY A 664 33.82 -7.80 3.75
N GLY A 665 32.84 -8.30 4.51
CA GLY A 665 33.05 -9.27 5.57
C GLY A 665 33.08 -10.65 4.92
N GLY A 666 34.19 -11.38 4.99
CA GLY A 666 34.23 -12.76 4.55
C GLY A 666 33.03 -13.50 5.13
N ILE A 667 32.48 -14.46 4.39
CA ILE A 667 31.31 -15.24 4.75
C ILE A 667 31.41 -15.60 6.24
N LEU A 668 30.77 -14.79 7.10
CA LEU A 668 30.56 -15.19 8.48
C LEU A 668 29.62 -16.39 8.42
N LYS A 669 30.22 -17.57 8.53
CA LYS A 669 29.51 -18.83 8.79
C LYS A 669 28.83 -18.78 10.16
N TRP A 670 27.86 -17.90 10.32
CA TRP A 670 26.92 -17.88 11.43
C TRP A 670 25.50 -18.06 10.89
N GLU A 671 25.27 -19.09 10.10
CA GLU A 671 23.97 -19.74 10.08
C GLU A 671 23.83 -20.57 11.37
N LYS A 672 23.89 -19.91 12.53
CA LYS A 672 23.19 -20.43 13.67
C LYS A 672 21.72 -20.20 13.35
N GLU A 673 21.00 -21.26 13.02
CA GLU A 673 19.55 -21.23 13.04
C GLU A 673 19.14 -20.71 14.41
N VAL A 674 18.54 -19.51 14.44
CA VAL A 674 17.99 -18.95 15.67
C VAL A 674 16.77 -19.82 15.97
N GLU A 675 16.83 -20.56 17.07
CA GLU A 675 15.67 -21.28 17.58
C GLU A 675 14.69 -20.24 18.13
N TYR A 676 13.51 -20.18 17.51
CA TYR A 676 12.44 -19.29 17.94
C TYR A 676 11.50 -20.01 18.91
N ALA A 677 10.91 -19.22 19.82
CA ALA A 677 9.91 -19.71 20.74
C ALA A 677 8.59 -20.04 20.01
N GLU A 678 7.99 -21.19 20.32
CA GLU A 678 6.73 -21.65 19.72
C GLU A 678 5.51 -21.47 20.65
N GLU A 679 5.71 -20.88 21.81
CA GLU A 679 4.66 -20.70 22.82
C GLU A 679 3.53 -19.79 22.30
N VAL A 680 2.29 -20.20 22.54
CA VAL A 680 1.09 -19.44 22.17
C VAL A 680 0.17 -19.23 23.39
N LEU A 681 -0.57 -18.12 23.40
CA LEU A 681 -1.62 -17.90 24.39
C LEU A 681 -2.97 -18.37 23.83
N ILE A 682 -3.72 -19.12 24.64
CA ILE A 682 -5.06 -19.59 24.32
C ILE A 682 -5.98 -19.21 25.49
N MET A 683 -7.21 -18.81 25.21
CA MET A 683 -8.20 -18.55 26.25
C MET A 683 -8.62 -19.86 26.94
N ARG A 684 -8.84 -19.80 28.23
CA ARG A 684 -9.28 -21.00 28.98
C ARG A 684 -10.63 -21.50 28.50
N SER A 685 -11.55 -20.59 28.13
CA SER A 685 -12.83 -20.94 27.51
C SER A 685 -12.68 -21.84 26.28
N ASP A 686 -11.69 -21.53 25.41
CA ASP A 686 -11.48 -22.24 24.16
C ASP A 686 -10.90 -23.66 24.37
N ILE A 687 -10.29 -23.88 25.55
CA ILE A 687 -9.80 -25.22 25.97
C ILE A 687 -10.96 -26.07 26.50
N GLU A 688 -11.92 -25.43 27.18
CA GLU A 688 -13.07 -26.11 27.76
C GLU A 688 -14.13 -26.51 26.73
N GLU A 689 -14.15 -25.83 25.53
CA GLU A 689 -15.04 -26.15 24.42
C GLU A 689 -14.51 -27.28 23.51
N LYS A 690 -13.22 -27.61 23.55
CA LYS A 690 -12.57 -28.71 22.82
C LYS A 690 -12.47 -29.98 23.70
#